data_fd9435ae4dab23caa578ec6ca575e6ff
#
_entry.id   fd9435ae4dab23caa578ec6ca575e6ff
#
_cell.length_a   1.000
_cell.length_b   1.000
_cell.length_c   1.000
_cell.angle_alpha   90.00
_cell.angle_beta   90.00
_cell.angle_gamma   90.00
#
_symmetry.space_group_name_H-M   'P 1'
#
loop_
_entity.id
_entity.type
_entity.pdbx_description
1 polymer ?
#
loop_
_entity_poly.entity_id
_entity_poly.type
_entity_poly.pdbx_seq_one_letter_code
_entity_poly.pdbx_strand_id
1 'polypeptide(L)'
;MKGNRNMRGPVDKTTLKDGTLGRLIRMIFSFYPVLLPFTLACILVNAIITAIPSLFQQRIIALIEQNWESGDWTAVSAQILSLVLTLAILYALSLIAGTTYNQCMAVITQGSLKKIRTKMFDGMQKLPISYFDHNEHGDIMSYYTNDVDALRQMISQSIPQLLNSGIILVTVFSLMLYYSIWLTIIVVGGIVIMTKVVKKVGGSSGRYFVKQQAAVAKTEGFIEEMMNGQKVVKVFNHEDAAKRDFDRINDELFAVSEKANRYANTLMPILGNIGNILYVVLAFAGGVLLFLKVPNLSLSGMALGISITVPFLNMERQFVGQIGGISQQINAIVMGLAGARRIFALMDQQPEKDEGTVTLVRCQERNGQIEECSERTEQWAWKKVAADGSVTYKRLEGDVVLKDVDFSYDGEHTVLHEVNVYARPGQKVAFVGATGAGKTTITNLINRFYEIQKGTITYDGIDIQDIEKASLRKSLGIILQDTVLFTGTVMENIRYGKLDASDEECMAAAKLAGADSFIRRLPKGYDTMLIANGANLSQGQRQLLSIARAAVADPPVMIMDEATSSIDTHTEAVVQKGMDALMAGRTVFVIAHRLSTVQNSDVIMVLDHGRIIERGSHDELIAARGSYYQLYTGAFELE
;
A
#
# COMPACT_ATOMS: atom_id res chain seq x y z
N MET A 1 -17.73 0.20 -17.13
CA MET A 1 -17.24 1.08 -16.05
C MET A 1 -15.90 1.67 -16.45
N LYS A 2 -15.80 2.99 -16.66
CA LYS A 2 -14.53 3.65 -17.01
C LYS A 2 -13.81 3.99 -15.71
N GLY A 3 -12.97 3.06 -15.25
CA GLY A 3 -12.08 3.31 -14.11
C GLY A 3 -11.18 4.51 -14.38
N ASN A 4 -11.03 5.32 -13.39
CA ASN A 4 -10.29 6.58 -13.38
C ASN A 4 -8.77 6.32 -13.55
N ARG A 5 -8.32 6.07 -14.80
CA ARG A 5 -6.93 5.81 -15.21
C ARG A 5 -6.00 7.03 -15.13
N ASN A 6 -6.32 8.04 -14.33
CA ASN A 6 -5.66 9.35 -14.36
C ASN A 6 -4.69 9.64 -13.20
N MET A 7 -4.02 8.65 -12.61
CA MET A 7 -2.96 8.93 -11.61
C MET A 7 -1.53 8.53 -12.01
N ARG A 8 -1.27 8.20 -13.27
CA ARG A 8 0.10 8.05 -13.82
C ARG A 8 0.48 9.19 -14.76
N GLY A 9 0.17 10.44 -14.37
CA GLY A 9 0.66 11.64 -15.06
C GLY A 9 2.16 11.85 -14.85
N PRO A 10 2.85 12.58 -15.75
CA PRO A 10 4.26 12.90 -15.58
C PRO A 10 4.45 13.63 -14.24
N VAL A 11 5.51 13.25 -13.51
CA VAL A 11 5.87 13.85 -12.23
C VAL A 11 5.93 15.37 -12.40
N ASP A 12 4.91 16.03 -11.89
CA ASP A 12 4.81 17.48 -11.98
C ASP A 12 5.76 18.12 -10.97
N LYS A 13 6.42 19.21 -11.37
CA LYS A 13 7.32 19.99 -10.51
C LYS A 13 6.63 20.58 -9.27
N THR A 14 5.32 20.46 -9.16
CA THR A 14 4.51 20.83 -8.00
C THR A 14 4.71 19.89 -6.81
N THR A 15 5.19 18.65 -7.00
CA THR A 15 5.42 17.66 -5.93
C THR A 15 6.42 18.11 -4.86
N LEU A 16 7.33 19.01 -5.19
CA LEU A 16 8.29 19.57 -4.21
C LEU A 16 7.68 20.66 -3.30
N LYS A 17 6.52 21.24 -3.69
CA LYS A 17 5.88 22.34 -2.95
C LYS A 17 4.78 21.86 -1.97
N ASP A 18 4.34 20.62 -2.07
CA ASP A 18 3.17 20.08 -1.34
C ASP A 18 3.40 19.76 0.16
N GLY A 19 4.53 20.15 0.75
CA GLY A 19 4.80 19.90 2.17
C GLY A 19 5.08 18.42 2.55
N THR A 20 4.99 17.47 1.59
CA THR A 20 5.21 16.03 1.79
C THR A 20 6.57 15.72 2.38
N LEU A 21 7.64 16.38 1.87
CA LEU A 21 8.99 16.20 2.40
C LEU A 21 9.09 16.68 3.86
N GLY A 22 8.50 17.83 4.18
CA GLY A 22 8.49 18.37 5.56
C GLY A 22 7.73 17.47 6.53
N ARG A 23 6.60 16.88 6.08
CA ARG A 23 5.84 15.91 6.86
C ARG A 23 6.66 14.64 7.11
N LEU A 24 7.32 14.11 6.07
CA LEU A 24 8.18 12.92 6.18
C LEU A 24 9.34 13.15 7.15
N ILE A 25 10.07 14.26 7.00
CA ILE A 25 11.20 14.59 7.89
C ILE A 25 10.72 14.73 9.33
N ARG A 26 9.61 15.43 9.58
CA ARG A 26 9.03 15.58 10.92
C ARG A 26 8.64 14.22 11.51
N MET A 27 8.08 13.34 10.70
CA MET A 27 7.70 11.99 11.12
C MET A 27 8.94 11.14 11.47
N ILE A 28 10.00 11.16 10.66
CA ILE A 28 11.25 10.44 10.92
C ILE A 28 11.91 11.02 12.20
N PHE A 29 11.91 12.34 12.35
CA PHE A 29 12.45 13.00 13.54
C PHE A 29 11.69 12.58 14.81
N SER A 30 10.35 12.49 14.75
CA SER A 30 9.54 12.00 15.87
C SER A 30 9.83 10.54 16.24
N PHE A 31 10.23 9.73 15.26
CA PHE A 31 10.60 8.33 15.49
C PHE A 31 12.00 8.16 16.07
N TYR A 32 12.93 9.04 15.73
CA TYR A 32 14.35 8.97 16.08
C TYR A 32 14.91 10.34 16.47
N PRO A 33 14.44 10.96 17.59
CA PRO A 33 14.79 12.34 17.94
C PRO A 33 16.27 12.53 18.32
N VAL A 34 16.95 11.48 18.75
CA VAL A 34 18.38 11.51 19.13
C VAL A 34 19.27 10.95 18.02
N LEU A 35 18.89 9.81 17.46
CA LEU A 35 19.72 9.10 16.48
C LEU A 35 19.84 9.87 15.16
N LEU A 36 18.77 10.55 14.70
CA LEU A 36 18.81 11.31 13.46
C LEU A 36 19.77 12.52 13.52
N PRO A 37 19.72 13.40 14.53
CA PRO A 37 20.72 14.49 14.68
C PRO A 37 22.15 13.97 14.82
N PHE A 38 22.36 12.90 15.58
CA PHE A 38 23.68 12.27 15.69
C PHE A 38 24.19 11.79 14.32
N THR A 39 23.33 11.15 13.52
CA THR A 39 23.67 10.71 12.17
C THR A 39 24.03 11.89 11.26
N LEU A 40 23.26 12.98 11.34
CA LEU A 40 23.55 14.21 10.58
C LEU A 40 24.90 14.82 10.98
N ALA A 41 25.25 14.80 12.26
CA ALA A 41 26.57 15.25 12.73
C ALA A 41 27.70 14.36 12.17
N CYS A 42 27.50 13.03 12.12
CA CYS A 42 28.48 12.12 11.50
C CYS A 42 28.64 12.38 10.00
N ILE A 43 27.54 12.65 9.27
CA ILE A 43 27.59 13.03 7.85
C ILE A 43 28.38 14.33 7.66
N LEU A 44 28.14 15.33 8.51
CA LEU A 44 28.86 16.61 8.46
C LEU A 44 30.36 16.43 8.68
N VAL A 45 30.75 15.69 9.71
CA VAL A 45 32.16 15.39 10.01
C VAL A 45 32.80 14.65 8.85
N ASN A 46 32.17 13.60 8.34
CA ASN A 46 32.67 12.81 7.21
C ASN A 46 32.86 13.69 5.95
N ALA A 47 31.86 14.52 5.62
CA ALA A 47 31.89 15.38 4.43
C ALA A 47 32.99 16.45 4.50
N ILE A 48 33.14 17.11 5.65
CA ILE A 48 34.19 18.12 5.85
C ILE A 48 35.57 17.47 5.73
N ILE A 49 35.84 16.37 6.42
CA ILE A 49 37.14 15.71 6.38
C ILE A 49 37.46 15.22 4.96
N THR A 50 36.45 14.71 4.22
CA THR A 50 36.63 14.29 2.83
C THR A 50 37.00 15.46 1.89
N ALA A 51 36.60 16.69 2.21
CA ALA A 51 36.91 17.89 1.43
C ALA A 51 38.30 18.51 1.70
N ILE A 52 38.94 18.17 2.84
CA ILE A 52 40.15 18.81 3.32
C ILE A 52 41.49 18.36 2.70
N PRO A 53 41.63 17.19 2.06
CA PRO A 53 42.93 16.68 1.57
C PRO A 53 43.72 17.68 0.72
N SER A 54 43.02 18.46 -0.09
CA SER A 54 43.64 19.48 -0.94
C SER A 54 44.36 20.61 -0.13
N LEU A 55 43.89 20.88 1.09
CA LEU A 55 44.55 21.84 1.99
C LEU A 55 45.87 21.27 2.53
N PHE A 56 45.93 20.01 2.91
CA PHE A 56 47.16 19.33 3.32
C PHE A 56 48.13 19.20 2.18
N GLN A 57 47.63 18.83 0.98
CA GLN A 57 48.42 18.74 -0.24
C GLN A 57 49.07 20.10 -0.58
N GLN A 58 48.32 21.22 -0.42
CA GLN A 58 48.85 22.57 -0.63
C GLN A 58 50.01 22.86 0.32
N ARG A 59 49.84 22.56 1.61
CA ARG A 59 50.89 22.81 2.62
C ARG A 59 52.14 21.98 2.37
N ILE A 60 52.00 20.70 2.03
CA ILE A 60 53.12 19.81 1.72
C ILE A 60 53.88 20.28 0.50
N ILE A 61 53.17 20.65 -0.60
CA ILE A 61 53.83 21.16 -1.80
C ILE A 61 54.50 22.49 -1.51
N ALA A 62 53.89 23.40 -0.76
CA ALA A 62 54.49 24.66 -0.36
C ALA A 62 55.79 24.47 0.44
N LEU A 63 55.84 23.53 1.37
CA LEU A 63 57.05 23.18 2.11
C LEU A 63 58.15 22.66 1.21
N ILE A 64 57.82 21.83 0.22
CA ILE A 64 58.77 21.32 -0.75
C ILE A 64 59.27 22.48 -1.65
N GLU A 65 58.35 23.30 -2.17
CA GLU A 65 58.69 24.43 -3.05
C GLU A 65 59.61 25.46 -2.38
N GLN A 66 59.39 25.74 -1.07
CA GLN A 66 60.21 26.66 -0.28
C GLN A 66 61.62 26.14 0.05
N ASN A 67 61.80 24.84 0.16
CA ASN A 67 63.06 24.23 0.58
C ASN A 67 63.75 23.44 -0.56
N TRP A 68 63.23 23.49 -1.77
CA TRP A 68 63.75 22.77 -2.93
C TRP A 68 65.23 23.14 -3.24
N GLU A 69 65.60 24.43 -3.15
CA GLU A 69 66.93 24.90 -3.48
C GLU A 69 67.97 24.57 -2.39
N SER A 70 67.52 24.46 -1.12
CA SER A 70 68.43 24.15 -0.01
C SER A 70 68.92 22.69 0.01
N GLY A 71 68.15 21.78 -0.59
CA GLY A 71 68.44 20.33 -0.56
C GLY A 71 68.42 19.68 0.81
N ASP A 72 68.07 20.43 1.87
CA ASP A 72 68.04 19.91 3.26
C ASP A 72 66.68 19.24 3.56
N TRP A 73 66.60 17.94 3.25
CA TRP A 73 65.44 17.12 3.54
C TRP A 73 65.18 16.96 5.01
N THR A 74 66.21 17.00 5.85
CA THR A 74 66.07 16.75 7.29
C THR A 74 65.23 17.82 8.00
N ALA A 75 65.35 19.06 7.57
CA ALA A 75 64.59 20.20 8.13
C ALA A 75 63.10 20.16 7.81
N VAL A 76 62.71 19.54 6.71
CA VAL A 76 61.34 19.53 6.17
C VAL A 76 60.60 18.23 6.47
N SER A 77 61.32 17.11 6.54
CA SER A 77 60.77 15.77 6.71
C SER A 77 59.88 15.61 7.94
N ALA A 78 60.28 16.21 9.08
CA ALA A 78 59.48 16.13 10.31
C ALA A 78 58.14 16.87 10.19
N GLN A 79 58.13 18.01 9.48
CA GLN A 79 56.89 18.77 9.27
C GLN A 79 55.96 18.06 8.29
N ILE A 80 56.50 17.49 7.22
CA ILE A 80 55.73 16.69 6.23
C ILE A 80 55.16 15.47 6.96
N LEU A 81 55.93 14.74 7.76
CA LEU A 81 55.49 13.59 8.50
C LEU A 81 54.33 13.92 9.46
N SER A 82 54.43 15.07 10.15
CA SER A 82 53.38 15.57 11.04
C SER A 82 52.07 15.84 10.29
N LEU A 83 52.15 16.47 9.11
CA LEU A 83 50.98 16.73 8.25
C LEU A 83 50.35 15.41 7.73
N VAL A 84 51.17 14.45 7.30
CA VAL A 84 50.71 13.14 6.84
C VAL A 84 50.04 12.36 7.97
N LEU A 85 50.64 12.33 9.16
CA LEU A 85 50.04 11.65 10.32
C LEU A 85 48.73 12.32 10.74
N THR A 86 48.68 13.66 10.75
CA THR A 86 47.42 14.38 11.03
C THR A 86 46.34 14.04 10.03
N LEU A 87 46.66 13.99 8.73
CA LEU A 87 45.71 13.61 7.70
C LEU A 87 45.27 12.15 7.86
N ALA A 88 46.18 11.24 8.23
CA ALA A 88 45.85 9.83 8.46
C ALA A 88 44.87 9.68 9.64
N ILE A 89 45.07 10.45 10.73
CA ILE A 89 44.14 10.46 11.88
C ILE A 89 42.77 10.99 11.46
N LEU A 90 42.71 12.08 10.66
CA LEU A 90 41.47 12.63 10.13
C LEU A 90 40.74 11.62 9.23
N TYR A 91 41.48 10.91 8.38
CA TYR A 91 40.85 9.86 7.56
C TYR A 91 40.35 8.69 8.40
N ALA A 92 41.04 8.28 9.45
CA ALA A 92 40.55 7.28 10.38
C ALA A 92 39.24 7.74 11.05
N LEU A 93 39.18 9.02 11.48
CA LEU A 93 37.96 9.61 12.02
C LEU A 93 36.83 9.66 10.97
N SER A 94 37.14 10.04 9.74
CA SER A 94 36.18 10.04 8.62
C SER A 94 35.64 8.64 8.34
N LEU A 95 36.47 7.60 8.38
CA LEU A 95 36.08 6.22 8.20
C LEU A 95 35.10 5.78 9.30
N ILE A 96 35.42 6.11 10.56
CA ILE A 96 34.55 5.82 11.72
C ILE A 96 33.22 6.56 11.57
N ALA A 97 33.24 7.87 11.28
CA ALA A 97 32.05 8.67 11.09
C ALA A 97 31.22 8.16 9.90
N GLY A 98 31.87 7.81 8.78
CA GLY A 98 31.25 7.25 7.58
C GLY A 98 30.56 5.91 7.83
N THR A 99 31.25 5.00 8.51
CA THR A 99 30.67 3.71 8.88
C THR A 99 29.50 3.87 9.85
N THR A 100 29.67 4.74 10.87
CA THR A 100 28.65 4.99 11.88
C THR A 100 27.38 5.57 11.26
N TYR A 101 27.49 6.61 10.41
CA TYR A 101 26.28 7.19 9.81
C TYR A 101 25.55 6.18 8.91
N ASN A 102 26.28 5.33 8.15
CA ASN A 102 25.65 4.31 7.32
C ASN A 102 24.88 3.29 8.15
N GLN A 103 25.46 2.81 9.26
CA GLN A 103 24.78 1.90 10.19
C GLN A 103 23.56 2.56 10.86
N CYS A 104 23.71 3.78 11.33
CA CYS A 104 22.61 4.53 11.92
C CYS A 104 21.48 4.76 10.89
N MET A 105 21.82 5.11 9.65
CA MET A 105 20.82 5.26 8.56
C MET A 105 20.10 3.97 8.25
N ALA A 106 20.77 2.81 8.31
CA ALA A 106 20.12 1.52 8.14
C ALA A 106 19.05 1.29 9.23
N VAL A 107 19.39 1.57 10.50
CA VAL A 107 18.45 1.46 11.64
C VAL A 107 17.29 2.44 11.50
N ILE A 108 17.59 3.73 11.21
CA ILE A 108 16.57 4.77 11.04
C ILE A 108 15.62 4.39 9.89
N THR A 109 16.16 3.97 8.75
CA THR A 109 15.36 3.62 7.57
C THR A 109 14.45 2.44 7.85
N GLN A 110 15.02 1.29 8.25
CA GLN A 110 14.22 0.08 8.45
C GLN A 110 13.20 0.23 9.58
N GLY A 111 13.59 0.89 10.66
CA GLY A 111 12.68 1.15 11.77
C GLY A 111 11.58 2.17 11.42
N SER A 112 11.88 3.19 10.62
CA SER A 112 10.85 4.12 10.11
C SER A 112 9.86 3.40 9.18
N LEU A 113 10.35 2.57 8.26
CA LEU A 113 9.50 1.80 7.36
C LEU A 113 8.62 0.79 8.12
N LYS A 114 9.16 0.13 9.17
CA LYS A 114 8.36 -0.72 10.05
C LYS A 114 7.19 0.07 10.65
N LYS A 115 7.49 1.23 11.28
CA LYS A 115 6.45 2.07 11.91
C LYS A 115 5.43 2.62 10.90
N ILE A 116 5.87 2.97 9.68
CA ILE A 116 5.00 3.43 8.60
C ILE A 116 4.07 2.30 8.17
N ARG A 117 4.59 1.10 7.89
CA ARG A 117 3.76 -0.05 7.51
C ARG A 117 2.74 -0.41 8.59
N THR A 118 3.13 -0.39 9.87
CA THR A 118 2.20 -0.61 10.98
C THR A 118 1.08 0.43 10.96
N LYS A 119 1.41 1.73 10.86
CA LYS A 119 0.39 2.79 10.80
C LYS A 119 -0.52 2.69 9.57
N MET A 120 0.04 2.31 8.41
CA MET A 120 -0.75 2.07 7.19
C MET A 120 -1.72 0.91 7.41
N PHE A 121 -1.25 -0.20 7.98
CA PHE A 121 -2.07 -1.38 8.22
C PHE A 121 -3.18 -1.10 9.25
N ASP A 122 -2.83 -0.46 10.38
CA ASP A 122 -3.80 -0.06 11.40
C ASP A 122 -4.87 0.90 10.84
N GLY A 123 -4.45 1.84 9.97
CA GLY A 123 -5.37 2.73 9.26
C GLY A 123 -6.27 1.96 8.29
N MET A 124 -5.70 1.09 7.47
CA MET A 124 -6.42 0.28 6.48
C MET A 124 -7.50 -0.60 7.12
N GLN A 125 -7.24 -1.20 8.30
CA GLN A 125 -8.22 -2.02 9.01
C GLN A 125 -9.45 -1.22 9.49
N LYS A 126 -9.36 0.09 9.57
CA LYS A 126 -10.45 0.98 10.00
C LYS A 126 -11.22 1.60 8.84
N LEU A 127 -10.83 1.33 7.61
CA LEU A 127 -11.50 1.89 6.43
C LEU A 127 -12.84 1.20 6.17
N PRO A 128 -13.83 1.95 5.63
CA PRO A 128 -15.10 1.37 5.21
C PRO A 128 -14.91 0.42 4.02
N ILE A 129 -15.82 -0.53 3.87
CA ILE A 129 -15.83 -1.48 2.74
C ILE A 129 -15.83 -0.76 1.39
N SER A 130 -16.55 0.36 1.30
CA SER A 130 -16.58 1.20 0.10
C SER A 130 -15.20 1.61 -0.43
N TYR A 131 -14.21 1.76 0.44
CA TYR A 131 -12.83 2.03 0.02
C TYR A 131 -12.26 0.88 -0.80
N PHE A 132 -12.48 -0.37 -0.36
CA PHE A 132 -11.97 -1.57 -1.04
C PHE A 132 -12.73 -1.87 -2.32
N ASP A 133 -14.02 -1.52 -2.39
CA ASP A 133 -14.84 -1.69 -3.60
C ASP A 133 -14.48 -0.68 -4.70
N HIS A 134 -13.97 0.51 -4.32
CA HIS A 134 -13.57 1.56 -5.28
C HIS A 134 -12.09 1.52 -5.68
N ASN A 135 -11.26 0.77 -4.97
CA ASN A 135 -9.82 0.70 -5.22
C ASN A 135 -9.38 -0.73 -5.55
N GLU A 136 -8.59 -0.89 -6.59
CA GLU A 136 -8.05 -2.20 -6.96
C GLU A 136 -7.09 -2.72 -5.87
N HIS A 137 -7.20 -3.99 -5.51
CA HIS A 137 -6.34 -4.63 -4.51
C HIS A 137 -4.84 -4.52 -4.88
N GLY A 138 -4.53 -4.56 -6.17
CA GLY A 138 -3.17 -4.38 -6.69
C GLY A 138 -2.59 -3.00 -6.40
N ASP A 139 -3.41 -1.94 -6.50
CA ASP A 139 -3.00 -0.58 -6.18
C ASP A 139 -2.72 -0.42 -4.68
N ILE A 140 -3.59 -0.97 -3.82
CA ILE A 140 -3.39 -0.97 -2.36
C ILE A 140 -2.10 -1.73 -2.01
N MET A 141 -1.86 -2.89 -2.62
CA MET A 141 -0.64 -3.68 -2.41
C MET A 141 0.62 -2.92 -2.84
N SER A 142 0.53 -2.14 -3.93
CA SER A 142 1.64 -1.31 -4.42
C SER A 142 2.12 -0.28 -3.38
N TYR A 143 1.24 0.20 -2.49
CA TYR A 143 1.66 1.10 -1.39
C TYR A 143 2.61 0.40 -0.42
N TYR A 144 2.37 -0.89 -0.11
CA TYR A 144 3.21 -1.68 0.82
C TYR A 144 4.50 -2.19 0.19
N THR A 145 4.56 -2.32 -1.13
CA THR A 145 5.70 -2.86 -1.88
C THR A 145 6.50 -1.74 -2.56
N ASN A 146 6.03 -1.26 -3.69
CA ASN A 146 6.77 -0.33 -4.56
C ASN A 146 6.99 1.03 -3.91
N ASP A 147 5.96 1.61 -3.27
CA ASP A 147 6.05 2.93 -2.68
C ASP A 147 6.92 2.94 -1.42
N VAL A 148 6.79 1.89 -0.59
CA VAL A 148 7.66 1.71 0.58
C VAL A 148 9.12 1.48 0.14
N ASP A 149 9.37 0.77 -0.98
CA ASP A 149 10.74 0.56 -1.47
C ASP A 149 11.34 1.86 -2.05
N ALA A 150 10.57 2.63 -2.80
CA ALA A 150 10.98 3.96 -3.26
C ALA A 150 11.30 4.90 -2.07
N LEU A 151 10.49 4.84 -1.02
CA LEU A 151 10.73 5.59 0.22
C LEU A 151 12.01 5.11 0.93
N ARG A 152 12.24 3.79 0.97
CA ARG A 152 13.47 3.18 1.49
C ARG A 152 14.71 3.75 0.80
N GLN A 153 14.72 3.73 -0.54
CA GLN A 153 15.85 4.21 -1.32
C GLN A 153 16.09 5.71 -1.09
N MET A 154 15.03 6.51 -1.03
CA MET A 154 15.14 7.94 -0.75
C MET A 154 15.74 8.21 0.62
N ILE A 155 15.25 7.55 1.68
CA ILE A 155 15.70 7.78 3.07
C ILE A 155 17.11 7.22 3.28
N SER A 156 17.38 5.97 2.82
CA SER A 156 18.65 5.29 3.13
C SER A 156 19.84 5.81 2.33
N GLN A 157 19.61 6.28 1.10
CA GLN A 157 20.69 6.61 0.17
C GLN A 157 20.61 8.04 -0.34
N SER A 158 19.45 8.44 -0.89
CA SER A 158 19.38 9.69 -1.67
C SER A 158 19.48 10.94 -0.80
N ILE A 159 18.78 11.01 0.32
CA ILE A 159 18.86 12.16 1.25
C ILE A 159 20.25 12.27 1.89
N PRO A 160 20.84 11.20 2.47
CA PRO A 160 22.18 11.26 3.03
C PRO A 160 23.25 11.63 1.99
N GLN A 161 23.19 11.07 0.79
CA GLN A 161 24.13 11.37 -0.29
C GLN A 161 23.99 12.82 -0.77
N LEU A 162 22.76 13.34 -0.88
CA LEU A 162 22.52 14.74 -1.23
C LEU A 162 23.12 15.69 -0.19
N LEU A 163 22.92 15.40 1.10
CA LEU A 163 23.49 16.18 2.21
C LEU A 163 25.02 16.13 2.19
N ASN A 164 25.58 14.93 2.09
CA ASN A 164 27.03 14.73 2.04
C ASN A 164 27.66 15.48 0.86
N SER A 165 27.12 15.31 -0.35
CA SER A 165 27.60 15.99 -1.56
C SER A 165 27.42 17.52 -1.46
N GLY A 166 26.31 17.98 -0.91
CA GLY A 166 26.07 19.42 -0.69
C GLY A 166 27.10 20.06 0.25
N ILE A 167 27.42 19.39 1.36
CA ILE A 167 28.44 19.88 2.31
C ILE A 167 29.82 19.89 1.65
N ILE A 168 30.18 18.80 0.92
CA ILE A 168 31.47 18.74 0.18
C ILE A 168 31.56 19.88 -0.83
N LEU A 169 30.51 20.12 -1.63
CA LEU A 169 30.48 21.19 -2.63
C LEU A 169 30.69 22.57 -2.00
N VAL A 170 29.98 22.87 -0.90
CA VAL A 170 30.14 24.15 -0.19
C VAL A 170 31.55 24.30 0.36
N THR A 171 32.09 23.24 0.99
CA THR A 171 33.44 23.25 1.57
C THR A 171 34.51 23.42 0.49
N VAL A 172 34.47 22.63 -0.58
CA VAL A 172 35.44 22.70 -1.69
C VAL A 172 35.35 24.06 -2.39
N PHE A 173 34.14 24.57 -2.65
CA PHE A 173 33.96 25.88 -3.26
C PHE A 173 34.52 27.01 -2.41
N SER A 174 34.31 26.95 -1.09
CA SER A 174 34.91 27.90 -0.15
C SER A 174 36.43 27.85 -0.15
N LEU A 175 37.03 26.66 -0.22
CA LEU A 175 38.46 26.47 -0.36
C LEU A 175 39.00 27.01 -1.69
N MET A 176 38.27 26.81 -2.80
CA MET A 176 38.62 27.34 -4.11
C MET A 176 38.70 28.89 -4.09
N LEU A 177 37.68 29.55 -3.52
CA LEU A 177 37.68 31.02 -3.33
C LEU A 177 38.81 31.48 -2.44
N TYR A 178 39.13 30.69 -1.40
CA TYR A 178 40.22 31.01 -0.45
C TYR A 178 41.59 31.00 -1.17
N TYR A 179 41.84 30.06 -2.07
CA TYR A 179 43.13 29.93 -2.75
C TYR A 179 43.28 30.77 -4.00
N SER A 180 42.28 30.85 -4.89
CA SER A 180 42.37 31.67 -6.12
C SER A 180 40.99 31.95 -6.72
N ILE A 181 40.62 33.22 -6.79
CA ILE A 181 39.38 33.66 -7.43
C ILE A 181 39.46 33.49 -8.95
N TRP A 182 40.65 33.75 -9.56
CA TRP A 182 40.83 33.59 -10.99
C TRP A 182 40.56 32.17 -11.47
N LEU A 183 41.12 31.18 -10.81
CA LEU A 183 40.91 29.78 -11.14
C LEU A 183 39.45 29.33 -10.85
N THR A 184 38.86 29.89 -9.79
CA THR A 184 37.46 29.61 -9.45
C THR A 184 36.49 30.11 -10.52
N ILE A 185 36.71 31.27 -11.11
CA ILE A 185 35.87 31.79 -12.21
C ILE A 185 35.90 30.83 -13.42
N ILE A 186 37.05 30.24 -13.76
CA ILE A 186 37.15 29.24 -14.84
C ILE A 186 36.29 28.01 -14.48
N VAL A 187 36.37 27.50 -13.26
CA VAL A 187 35.56 26.36 -12.81
C VAL A 187 34.07 26.68 -12.89
N VAL A 188 33.65 27.86 -12.43
CA VAL A 188 32.24 28.31 -12.51
C VAL A 188 31.78 28.34 -13.98
N GLY A 189 32.62 28.83 -14.90
CA GLY A 189 32.36 28.79 -16.35
C GLY A 189 32.11 27.36 -16.85
N GLY A 190 32.94 26.40 -16.43
CA GLY A 190 32.77 24.97 -16.74
C GLY A 190 31.47 24.40 -16.19
N ILE A 191 31.11 24.76 -14.95
CA ILE A 191 29.84 24.32 -14.28
C ILE A 191 28.63 24.84 -15.07
N VAL A 192 28.65 26.07 -15.54
CA VAL A 192 27.56 26.62 -16.38
C VAL A 192 27.39 25.80 -17.67
N ILE A 193 28.49 25.42 -18.33
CA ILE A 193 28.48 24.57 -19.51
C ILE A 193 27.89 23.19 -19.14
N MET A 194 28.36 22.53 -18.07
CA MET A 194 27.86 21.25 -17.59
C MET A 194 26.37 21.31 -17.32
N THR A 195 25.91 22.35 -16.62
CA THR A 195 24.49 22.53 -16.29
C THR A 195 23.60 22.64 -17.53
N LYS A 196 24.06 23.36 -18.56
CA LYS A 196 23.36 23.44 -19.85
C LYS A 196 23.27 22.08 -20.54
N VAL A 197 24.36 21.30 -20.51
CA VAL A 197 24.40 19.95 -21.10
C VAL A 197 23.46 19.01 -20.35
N VAL A 198 23.50 19.02 -19.01
CA VAL A 198 22.60 18.22 -18.18
C VAL A 198 21.13 18.56 -18.48
N LYS A 199 20.78 19.83 -18.57
CA LYS A 199 19.40 20.25 -18.93
C LYS A 199 18.98 19.75 -20.30
N LYS A 200 19.85 19.81 -21.30
CA LYS A 200 19.55 19.43 -22.69
C LYS A 200 19.44 17.89 -22.83
N VAL A 201 20.45 17.15 -22.37
CA VAL A 201 20.54 15.70 -22.53
C VAL A 201 19.62 15.00 -21.52
N GLY A 202 19.68 15.40 -20.25
CA GLY A 202 18.85 14.83 -19.18
C GLY A 202 17.36 15.07 -19.38
N GLY A 203 16.96 16.26 -19.90
CA GLY A 203 15.57 16.55 -20.24
C GLY A 203 15.03 15.65 -21.37
N SER A 204 15.88 15.29 -22.34
CA SER A 204 15.52 14.33 -23.38
C SER A 204 15.41 12.90 -22.83
N SER A 205 16.38 12.48 -22.00
CA SER A 205 16.34 11.20 -21.31
C SER A 205 15.06 11.03 -20.50
N GLY A 206 14.71 12.01 -19.67
CA GLY A 206 13.49 11.94 -18.84
C GLY A 206 12.21 11.75 -19.64
N ARG A 207 12.07 12.42 -20.80
CA ARG A 207 10.90 12.22 -21.68
C ARG A 207 10.81 10.81 -22.25
N TYR A 208 11.94 10.21 -22.62
CA TYR A 208 11.96 8.84 -23.12
C TYR A 208 11.75 7.82 -22.01
N PHE A 209 12.23 8.06 -20.78
CA PHE A 209 11.93 7.18 -19.64
C PHE A 209 10.44 7.13 -19.31
N VAL A 210 9.72 8.26 -19.41
CA VAL A 210 8.24 8.25 -19.25
C VAL A 210 7.58 7.39 -20.33
N LYS A 211 8.02 7.49 -21.58
CA LYS A 211 7.50 6.64 -22.67
C LYS A 211 7.86 5.17 -22.46
N GLN A 212 9.07 4.88 -22.02
CA GLN A 212 9.51 3.53 -21.68
C GLN A 212 8.62 2.93 -20.58
N GLN A 213 8.32 3.66 -19.51
CA GLN A 213 7.45 3.19 -18.45
C GLN A 213 6.04 2.83 -18.96
N ALA A 214 5.50 3.65 -19.87
CA ALA A 214 4.22 3.35 -20.51
C ALA A 214 4.29 2.08 -21.39
N ALA A 215 5.39 1.89 -22.14
CA ALA A 215 5.58 0.69 -22.95
C ALA A 215 5.78 -0.57 -22.10
N VAL A 216 6.51 -0.48 -20.97
CA VAL A 216 6.65 -1.58 -19.99
C VAL A 216 5.28 -1.98 -19.48
N ALA A 217 4.46 -1.02 -19.00
CA ALA A 217 3.13 -1.32 -18.49
C ALA A 217 2.21 -1.97 -19.54
N LYS A 218 2.35 -1.59 -20.82
CA LYS A 218 1.61 -2.21 -21.93
C LYS A 218 2.06 -3.67 -22.15
N THR A 219 3.37 -3.92 -22.08
CA THR A 219 3.93 -5.27 -22.22
C THR A 219 3.54 -6.17 -21.06
N GLU A 220 3.62 -5.66 -19.82
CA GLU A 220 3.20 -6.38 -18.62
C GLU A 220 1.71 -6.74 -18.67
N GLY A 221 0.84 -5.78 -19.05
CA GLY A 221 -0.59 -6.04 -19.21
C GLY A 221 -0.90 -7.09 -20.26
N PHE A 222 -0.17 -7.09 -21.40
CA PHE A 222 -0.33 -8.13 -22.42
C PHE A 222 0.11 -9.52 -21.93
N ILE A 223 1.24 -9.59 -21.20
CA ILE A 223 1.73 -10.84 -20.59
C ILE A 223 0.71 -11.38 -19.60
N GLU A 224 0.17 -10.53 -18.73
CA GLU A 224 -0.86 -10.91 -17.75
C GLU A 224 -2.13 -11.45 -18.43
N GLU A 225 -2.60 -10.77 -19.46
CA GLU A 225 -3.75 -11.22 -20.28
C GLU A 225 -3.50 -12.59 -20.89
N MET A 226 -2.34 -12.79 -21.51
CA MET A 226 -1.98 -14.08 -22.13
C MET A 226 -1.79 -15.19 -21.09
N MET A 227 -1.22 -14.90 -19.93
CA MET A 227 -1.10 -15.88 -18.85
C MET A 227 -2.46 -16.31 -18.31
N ASN A 228 -3.36 -15.37 -18.07
CA ASN A 228 -4.73 -15.66 -17.61
C ASN A 228 -5.53 -16.40 -18.68
N GLY A 229 -5.37 -16.01 -19.96
CA GLY A 229 -6.02 -16.61 -21.11
C GLY A 229 -5.33 -17.85 -21.69
N GLN A 230 -4.25 -18.37 -21.08
CA GLN A 230 -3.40 -19.39 -21.69
C GLN A 230 -4.16 -20.67 -22.10
N LYS A 231 -5.18 -21.08 -21.35
CA LYS A 231 -6.04 -22.22 -21.71
C LYS A 231 -6.81 -21.96 -23.01
N VAL A 232 -7.29 -20.72 -23.19
CA VAL A 232 -8.03 -20.31 -24.40
C VAL A 232 -7.08 -20.28 -25.60
N VAL A 233 -5.90 -19.65 -25.44
CA VAL A 233 -4.86 -19.62 -26.48
C VAL A 233 -4.52 -21.03 -26.96
N LYS A 234 -4.35 -21.98 -26.02
CA LYS A 234 -4.04 -23.40 -26.31
C LYS A 234 -5.17 -24.12 -27.02
N VAL A 235 -6.42 -23.98 -26.55
CA VAL A 235 -7.58 -24.67 -27.14
C VAL A 235 -7.82 -24.22 -28.58
N PHE A 236 -7.61 -22.96 -28.88
CA PHE A 236 -7.80 -22.41 -30.22
C PHE A 236 -6.53 -22.42 -31.09
N ASN A 237 -5.40 -22.95 -30.60
CA ASN A 237 -4.10 -22.99 -31.28
C ASN A 237 -3.66 -21.61 -31.80
N HIS A 238 -3.82 -20.58 -30.95
CA HIS A 238 -3.49 -19.19 -31.30
C HIS A 238 -2.11 -18.74 -30.79
N GLU A 239 -1.19 -19.68 -30.42
CA GLU A 239 0.13 -19.37 -29.88
C GLU A 239 0.96 -18.49 -30.84
N ASP A 240 0.94 -18.80 -32.15
CA ASP A 240 1.69 -18.04 -33.13
C ASP A 240 1.12 -16.63 -33.35
N ALA A 241 -0.18 -16.44 -33.19
CA ALA A 241 -0.81 -15.13 -33.25
C ALA A 241 -0.42 -14.29 -32.01
N ALA A 242 -0.55 -14.88 -30.82
CA ALA A 242 -0.16 -14.24 -29.55
C ALA A 242 1.34 -13.85 -29.55
N LYS A 243 2.20 -14.71 -30.14
CA LYS A 243 3.63 -14.44 -30.25
C LYS A 243 3.92 -13.27 -31.19
N ARG A 244 3.28 -13.19 -32.35
CA ARG A 244 3.41 -12.04 -33.27
C ARG A 244 2.95 -10.73 -32.62
N ASP A 245 1.86 -10.76 -31.86
CA ASP A 245 1.39 -9.57 -31.14
C ASP A 245 2.35 -9.16 -30.01
N PHE A 246 2.90 -10.13 -29.30
CA PHE A 246 3.95 -9.87 -28.31
C PHE A 246 5.18 -9.26 -28.94
N ASP A 247 5.68 -9.83 -30.06
CA ASP A 247 6.87 -9.32 -30.76
C ASP A 247 6.67 -7.85 -31.16
N ARG A 248 5.51 -7.49 -31.69
CA ARG A 248 5.18 -6.10 -32.05
C ARG A 248 5.21 -5.15 -30.85
N ILE A 249 4.66 -5.59 -29.70
CA ILE A 249 4.64 -4.79 -28.46
C ILE A 249 6.07 -4.68 -27.89
N ASN A 250 6.84 -5.77 -27.95
CA ASN A 250 8.21 -5.84 -27.47
C ASN A 250 9.16 -4.99 -28.33
N ASP A 251 8.96 -4.93 -29.65
CA ASP A 251 9.69 -4.04 -30.56
C ASP A 251 9.43 -2.57 -30.24
N GLU A 252 8.18 -2.21 -29.90
CA GLU A 252 7.83 -0.86 -29.44
C GLU A 252 8.57 -0.52 -28.14
N LEU A 253 8.58 -1.46 -27.17
CA LEU A 253 9.30 -1.33 -25.91
C LEU A 253 10.82 -1.18 -26.16
N PHE A 254 11.40 -2.01 -27.03
CA PHE A 254 12.82 -1.94 -27.40
C PHE A 254 13.18 -0.57 -27.98
N ALA A 255 12.41 -0.08 -28.96
CA ALA A 255 12.70 1.18 -29.63
C ALA A 255 12.68 2.39 -28.69
N VAL A 256 11.78 2.37 -27.69
CA VAL A 256 11.69 3.45 -26.69
C VAL A 256 12.76 3.29 -25.61
N SER A 257 13.02 2.06 -25.14
CA SER A 257 14.03 1.76 -24.13
C SER A 257 15.44 2.04 -24.63
N GLU A 258 15.74 1.69 -25.88
CA GLU A 258 17.02 1.98 -26.53
C GLU A 258 17.30 3.50 -26.53
N LYS A 259 16.31 4.32 -26.93
CA LYS A 259 16.45 5.77 -26.92
C LYS A 259 16.61 6.33 -25.51
N ALA A 260 15.82 5.85 -24.54
CA ALA A 260 15.91 6.28 -23.15
C ALA A 260 17.31 6.02 -22.58
N ASN A 261 17.81 4.78 -22.76
CA ASN A 261 19.12 4.37 -22.26
C ASN A 261 20.28 5.01 -23.03
N ARG A 262 20.15 5.22 -24.34
CA ARG A 262 21.15 5.94 -25.12
C ARG A 262 21.40 7.34 -24.54
N TYR A 263 20.36 8.12 -24.28
CA TYR A 263 20.53 9.45 -23.68
C TYR A 263 21.07 9.37 -22.23
N ALA A 264 20.59 8.43 -21.41
CA ALA A 264 21.05 8.26 -20.04
C ALA A 264 22.54 7.89 -19.98
N ASN A 265 22.93 6.87 -20.75
CA ASN A 265 24.31 6.34 -20.73
C ASN A 265 25.31 7.28 -21.38
N THR A 266 24.87 8.22 -22.24
CA THR A 266 25.75 9.23 -22.87
C THR A 266 26.03 10.40 -21.91
N LEU A 267 25.15 10.66 -20.92
CA LEU A 267 25.28 11.82 -20.05
C LEU A 267 26.56 11.77 -19.18
N MET A 268 26.85 10.63 -18.55
CA MET A 268 28.01 10.49 -17.65
C MET A 268 29.35 10.61 -18.38
N PRO A 269 29.59 9.94 -19.53
CA PRO A 269 30.81 10.17 -20.33
C PRO A 269 30.97 11.64 -20.79
N ILE A 270 29.88 12.30 -21.17
CA ILE A 270 29.96 13.71 -21.55
C ILE A 270 30.40 14.58 -20.36
N LEU A 271 29.76 14.40 -19.19
CA LEU A 271 30.12 15.17 -17.99
C LEU A 271 31.56 14.90 -17.55
N GLY A 272 31.99 13.63 -17.56
CA GLY A 272 33.37 13.26 -17.26
C GLY A 272 34.40 13.90 -18.22
N ASN A 273 34.12 13.90 -19.52
CA ASN A 273 35.02 14.54 -20.50
C ASN A 273 35.00 16.08 -20.41
N ILE A 274 33.84 16.70 -20.09
CA ILE A 274 33.83 18.16 -19.82
C ILE A 274 34.70 18.45 -18.59
N GLY A 275 34.63 17.63 -17.53
CA GLY A 275 35.53 17.74 -16.36
C GLY A 275 37.00 17.60 -16.77
N ASN A 276 37.36 16.60 -17.57
CA ASN A 276 38.73 16.42 -18.03
C ASN A 276 39.22 17.60 -18.88
N ILE A 277 38.37 18.15 -19.75
CA ILE A 277 38.70 19.36 -20.54
C ILE A 277 38.89 20.56 -19.59
N LEU A 278 38.00 20.72 -18.62
CA LEU A 278 38.10 21.80 -17.63
C LEU A 278 39.40 21.69 -16.84
N TYR A 279 39.79 20.48 -16.42
CA TYR A 279 41.07 20.18 -15.77
C TYR A 279 42.24 20.67 -16.61
N VAL A 280 42.28 20.35 -17.92
CA VAL A 280 43.36 20.78 -18.85
C VAL A 280 43.37 22.30 -19.01
N VAL A 281 42.19 22.92 -19.19
CA VAL A 281 42.05 24.38 -19.28
C VAL A 281 42.56 25.06 -18.01
N LEU A 282 42.23 24.48 -16.85
CA LEU A 282 42.66 25.00 -15.55
C LEU A 282 44.17 24.88 -15.35
N ALA A 283 44.75 23.73 -15.71
CA ALA A 283 46.20 23.50 -15.66
C ALA A 283 46.96 24.50 -16.57
N PHE A 284 46.46 24.67 -17.81
CA PHE A 284 47.03 25.63 -18.77
C PHE A 284 46.90 27.07 -18.25
N ALA A 285 45.71 27.48 -17.78
CA ALA A 285 45.46 28.83 -17.28
C ALA A 285 46.32 29.11 -16.02
N GLY A 286 46.42 28.15 -15.10
CA GLY A 286 47.28 28.23 -13.90
C GLY A 286 48.74 28.40 -14.29
N GLY A 287 49.23 27.64 -15.29
CA GLY A 287 50.58 27.77 -15.83
C GLY A 287 50.86 29.13 -16.49
N VAL A 288 49.91 29.63 -17.28
CA VAL A 288 50.01 30.97 -17.93
C VAL A 288 50.01 32.08 -16.89
N LEU A 289 49.08 32.04 -15.92
CA LEU A 289 49.02 33.04 -14.85
C LEU A 289 50.33 33.06 -14.01
N LEU A 290 50.90 31.87 -13.79
CA LEU A 290 52.16 31.72 -13.08
C LEU A 290 53.34 32.27 -13.88
N PHE A 291 53.42 31.95 -15.19
CA PHE A 291 54.45 32.43 -16.11
C PHE A 291 54.40 33.94 -16.26
N LEU A 292 53.24 34.54 -16.40
CA LEU A 292 53.03 35.97 -16.52
C LEU A 292 53.15 36.72 -15.17
N LYS A 293 53.41 36.01 -14.08
CA LYS A 293 53.49 36.56 -12.70
C LYS A 293 52.27 37.43 -12.31
N VAL A 294 51.07 37.00 -12.76
CA VAL A 294 49.83 37.73 -12.46
C VAL A 294 49.57 37.68 -10.97
N PRO A 295 49.27 38.82 -10.27
CA PRO A 295 48.94 38.82 -8.86
C PRO A 295 47.74 37.91 -8.61
N ASN A 296 47.87 36.98 -7.65
CA ASN A 296 46.79 36.11 -7.28
C ASN A 296 45.70 36.91 -6.51
N LEU A 297 44.50 36.90 -7.05
CA LEU A 297 43.34 37.41 -6.33
C LEU A 297 42.79 36.27 -5.47
N SER A 298 43.04 36.33 -4.15
CA SER A 298 42.65 35.29 -3.19
C SER A 298 42.33 35.86 -1.81
N LEU A 299 41.51 35.17 -1.06
CA LEU A 299 41.24 35.50 0.36
C LEU A 299 42.42 35.13 1.27
N SER A 300 43.29 34.22 0.80
CA SER A 300 44.46 33.77 1.56
C SER A 300 45.64 34.75 1.49
N GLY A 301 45.66 35.69 0.53
CA GLY A 301 46.79 36.54 0.27
C GLY A 301 48.05 35.84 -0.25
N MET A 302 47.97 34.54 -0.56
CA MET A 302 49.09 33.75 -1.07
C MET A 302 49.36 34.07 -2.54
N ALA A 303 50.62 34.14 -2.92
CA ALA A 303 51.00 34.25 -4.32
C ALA A 303 50.65 32.97 -5.10
N LEU A 304 50.28 33.09 -6.37
CA LEU A 304 50.00 31.91 -7.20
C LEU A 304 51.30 31.13 -7.39
N GLY A 305 51.28 29.84 -7.04
CA GLY A 305 52.40 28.90 -7.16
C GLY A 305 51.92 27.52 -7.56
N ILE A 306 52.88 26.61 -7.75
CA ILE A 306 52.57 25.19 -7.99
C ILE A 306 51.82 24.62 -6.82
N SER A 307 52.18 25.05 -5.62
CA SER A 307 51.54 24.69 -4.33
C SER A 307 50.04 25.04 -4.27
N ILE A 308 49.56 25.99 -5.07
CA ILE A 308 48.13 26.30 -5.17
C ILE A 308 47.52 25.58 -6.37
N THR A 309 48.17 25.61 -7.52
CA THR A 309 47.62 25.11 -8.79
C THR A 309 47.34 23.60 -8.75
N VAL A 310 48.24 22.78 -8.21
CA VAL A 310 48.09 21.33 -8.17
C VAL A 310 46.93 20.88 -7.26
N PRO A 311 46.84 21.36 -6.00
CA PRO A 311 45.66 21.05 -5.15
C PRO A 311 44.36 21.57 -5.76
N PHE A 312 44.38 22.71 -6.44
CA PHE A 312 43.20 23.27 -7.09
C PHE A 312 42.63 22.36 -8.18
N LEU A 313 43.51 21.69 -8.96
CA LEU A 313 43.12 20.68 -9.96
C LEU A 313 42.39 19.49 -9.31
N ASN A 314 42.83 19.07 -8.10
CA ASN A 314 42.16 18.02 -7.36
C ASN A 314 40.81 18.49 -6.77
N MET A 315 40.70 19.74 -6.33
CA MET A 315 39.44 20.36 -5.90
C MET A 315 38.42 20.39 -7.04
N GLU A 316 38.88 20.74 -8.26
CA GLU A 316 38.02 20.75 -9.46
C GLU A 316 37.45 19.36 -9.72
N ARG A 317 38.27 18.30 -9.76
CA ARG A 317 37.83 16.92 -9.96
C ARG A 317 36.80 16.49 -8.89
N GLN A 318 37.09 16.81 -7.64
CA GLN A 318 36.19 16.49 -6.53
C GLN A 318 34.85 17.23 -6.69
N PHE A 319 34.89 18.53 -7.06
CA PHE A 319 33.70 19.35 -7.24
C PHE A 319 32.82 18.82 -8.39
N VAL A 320 33.41 18.53 -9.53
CA VAL A 320 32.71 17.98 -10.72
C VAL A 320 32.12 16.62 -10.43
N GLY A 321 32.83 15.75 -9.72
CA GLY A 321 32.34 14.44 -9.28
C GLY A 321 31.07 14.52 -8.42
N GLN A 322 31.01 15.49 -7.49
CA GLN A 322 29.82 15.67 -6.64
C GLN A 322 28.59 16.16 -7.43
N ILE A 323 28.76 16.99 -8.45
CA ILE A 323 27.66 17.41 -9.32
C ILE A 323 27.04 16.20 -10.03
N GLY A 324 27.86 15.28 -10.53
CA GLY A 324 27.40 14.02 -11.13
C GLY A 324 26.59 13.17 -10.15
N GLY A 325 27.11 13.00 -8.91
CA GLY A 325 26.45 12.25 -7.84
C GLY A 325 25.07 12.80 -7.46
N ILE A 326 24.95 14.12 -7.30
CA ILE A 326 23.67 14.80 -7.01
C ILE A 326 22.65 14.52 -8.14
N SER A 327 23.07 14.60 -9.39
CA SER A 327 22.17 14.39 -10.54
C SER A 327 21.54 13.01 -10.55
N GLN A 328 22.25 11.97 -10.08
CA GLN A 328 21.72 10.61 -9.98
C GLN A 328 20.64 10.47 -8.88
N GLN A 329 20.76 11.24 -7.78
CA GLN A 329 19.84 11.13 -6.65
C GLN A 329 18.49 11.82 -6.89
N ILE A 330 18.41 12.76 -7.83
CA ILE A 330 17.18 13.54 -8.07
C ILE A 330 16.00 12.62 -8.40
N ASN A 331 16.18 11.65 -9.27
CA ASN A 331 15.11 10.73 -9.67
C ASN A 331 14.59 9.90 -8.49
N ALA A 332 15.49 9.37 -7.66
CA ALA A 332 15.12 8.58 -6.49
C ALA A 332 14.37 9.41 -5.45
N ILE A 333 14.75 10.69 -5.28
CA ILE A 333 14.03 11.62 -4.39
C ILE A 333 12.63 11.89 -4.92
N VAL A 334 12.49 12.15 -6.22
CA VAL A 334 11.19 12.40 -6.84
C VAL A 334 10.27 11.19 -6.72
N MET A 335 10.78 9.99 -7.01
CA MET A 335 10.01 8.74 -6.86
C MET A 335 9.65 8.46 -5.40
N GLY A 336 10.58 8.67 -4.47
CA GLY A 336 10.33 8.51 -3.05
C GLY A 336 9.27 9.49 -2.51
N LEU A 337 9.27 10.75 -2.98
CA LEU A 337 8.25 11.74 -2.61
C LEU A 337 6.87 11.38 -3.20
N ALA A 338 6.83 10.88 -4.44
CA ALA A 338 5.58 10.41 -5.04
C ALA A 338 5.00 9.22 -4.24
N GLY A 339 5.84 8.25 -3.86
CA GLY A 339 5.46 7.14 -2.98
C GLY A 339 4.99 7.61 -1.61
N ALA A 340 5.74 8.53 -0.97
CA ALA A 340 5.35 9.13 0.31
C ALA A 340 3.98 9.81 0.24
N ARG A 341 3.67 10.52 -0.84
CA ARG A 341 2.38 11.18 -1.04
C ARG A 341 1.23 10.16 -1.09
N ARG A 342 1.39 9.05 -1.82
CA ARG A 342 0.38 7.97 -1.89
C ARG A 342 0.20 7.28 -0.54
N ILE A 343 1.30 6.98 0.15
CA ILE A 343 1.29 6.43 1.51
C ILE A 343 0.52 7.36 2.47
N PHE A 344 0.81 8.66 2.44
CA PHE A 344 0.10 9.62 3.28
C PHE A 344 -1.38 9.76 2.90
N ALA A 345 -1.71 9.69 1.60
CA ALA A 345 -3.09 9.70 1.15
C ALA A 345 -3.89 8.50 1.70
N LEU A 346 -3.29 7.30 1.77
CA LEU A 346 -3.89 6.14 2.44
C LEU A 346 -4.04 6.37 3.96
N MET A 347 -2.99 6.90 4.61
CA MET A 347 -3.01 7.14 6.05
C MET A 347 -3.99 8.23 6.50
N ASP A 348 -4.36 9.13 5.59
CA ASP A 348 -5.27 10.25 5.83
C ASP A 348 -6.72 9.93 5.43
N GLN A 349 -6.99 8.71 4.94
CA GLN A 349 -8.35 8.26 4.68
C GLN A 349 -9.17 8.28 5.97
N GLN A 350 -10.42 8.68 5.84
CA GLN A 350 -11.34 8.71 6.98
C GLN A 350 -11.69 7.28 7.40
N PRO A 351 -11.59 6.97 8.69
CA PRO A 351 -12.05 5.67 9.20
C PRO A 351 -13.56 5.54 9.02
N GLU A 352 -14.05 4.30 9.07
CA GLU A 352 -15.47 4.02 9.09
C GLU A 352 -16.13 4.77 10.26
N LYS A 353 -17.19 5.54 9.97
CA LYS A 353 -17.95 6.25 11.01
C LYS A 353 -18.72 5.26 11.86
N ASP A 354 -18.59 5.38 13.15
CA ASP A 354 -19.40 4.64 14.14
C ASP A 354 -19.78 5.59 15.29
N GLU A 355 -21.04 6.01 15.29
CA GLU A 355 -21.61 6.90 16.29
C GLU A 355 -22.60 6.15 17.20
N GLY A 356 -22.68 4.81 17.06
CA GLY A 356 -23.57 3.96 17.83
C GLY A 356 -23.20 3.93 19.30
N THR A 357 -24.22 3.98 20.16
CA THR A 357 -24.09 3.94 21.64
C THR A 357 -24.71 2.69 22.25
N VAL A 358 -25.48 1.94 21.47
CA VAL A 358 -26.10 0.68 21.90
C VAL A 358 -25.11 -0.46 21.67
N THR A 359 -24.81 -1.21 22.72
CA THR A 359 -23.86 -2.32 22.70
C THR A 359 -24.54 -3.67 22.92
N LEU A 360 -23.95 -4.74 22.37
CA LEU A 360 -24.42 -6.11 22.56
C LEU A 360 -23.71 -6.73 23.76
N VAL A 361 -24.52 -7.16 24.75
CA VAL A 361 -24.02 -7.77 25.99
C VAL A 361 -24.64 -9.16 26.20
N ARG A 362 -23.92 -10.03 26.92
CA ARG A 362 -24.49 -11.28 27.41
C ARG A 362 -25.45 -11.00 28.57
N CYS A 363 -26.54 -11.71 28.61
CA CYS A 363 -27.54 -11.51 29.65
C CYS A 363 -28.07 -12.83 30.22
N GLN A 364 -28.69 -12.72 31.39
CA GLN A 364 -29.52 -13.74 32.00
C GLN A 364 -30.81 -13.09 32.48
N GLU A 365 -31.88 -13.88 32.51
CA GLU A 365 -33.14 -13.43 33.04
C GLU A 365 -33.25 -13.83 34.50
N ARG A 366 -33.40 -12.85 35.42
CA ARG A 366 -33.64 -13.05 36.85
C ARG A 366 -34.91 -12.31 37.26
N ASN A 367 -35.86 -13.00 37.83
CA ASN A 367 -37.13 -12.42 38.31
C ASN A 367 -37.88 -11.61 37.23
N GLY A 368 -37.81 -12.02 35.95
CA GLY A 368 -38.46 -11.31 34.85
C GLY A 368 -37.75 -10.03 34.42
N GLN A 369 -36.53 -9.77 34.91
CA GLN A 369 -35.67 -8.66 34.45
C GLN A 369 -34.42 -9.22 33.77
N ILE A 370 -34.00 -8.52 32.71
CA ILE A 370 -32.77 -8.84 31.96
C ILE A 370 -31.62 -8.16 32.68
N GLU A 371 -30.65 -8.97 33.11
CA GLU A 371 -29.41 -8.50 33.74
C GLU A 371 -28.19 -8.89 32.90
N GLU A 372 -27.24 -7.98 32.80
CA GLU A 372 -25.95 -8.27 32.17
C GLU A 372 -25.17 -9.28 33.00
N CYS A 373 -24.57 -10.28 32.35
CA CYS A 373 -23.74 -11.27 33.02
C CYS A 373 -22.37 -11.43 32.30
N SER A 374 -21.32 -11.72 33.10
CA SER A 374 -20.00 -12.04 32.62
C SER A 374 -19.82 -13.51 32.22
N GLU A 375 -20.77 -14.36 32.62
CA GLU A 375 -20.75 -15.79 32.32
C GLU A 375 -21.08 -16.05 30.85
N ARG A 376 -20.61 -17.17 30.30
CA ARG A 376 -20.92 -17.59 28.92
C ARG A 376 -22.38 -18.08 28.88
N THR A 377 -23.30 -17.18 28.54
CA THR A 377 -24.70 -17.51 28.25
C THR A 377 -24.92 -17.46 26.75
N GLU A 378 -25.89 -18.21 26.25
CA GLU A 378 -26.37 -18.13 24.87
C GLU A 378 -27.38 -17.01 24.65
N GLN A 379 -27.68 -16.23 25.71
CA GLN A 379 -28.65 -15.14 25.68
C GLN A 379 -27.94 -13.79 25.53
N TRP A 380 -28.45 -12.97 24.64
CA TRP A 380 -27.92 -11.65 24.32
C TRP A 380 -28.97 -10.57 24.48
N ALA A 381 -28.53 -9.37 24.85
CA ALA A 381 -29.37 -8.19 24.92
C ALA A 381 -28.66 -6.94 24.41
N TRP A 382 -29.45 -6.06 23.86
CA TRP A 382 -29.01 -4.70 23.53
C TRP A 382 -29.01 -3.87 24.81
N LYS A 383 -27.85 -3.29 25.14
CA LYS A 383 -27.66 -2.38 26.27
C LYS A 383 -27.62 -0.96 25.75
N LYS A 384 -28.58 -0.12 26.16
CA LYS A 384 -28.62 1.31 25.88
C LYS A 384 -28.37 2.08 27.17
N VAL A 385 -27.35 2.98 27.14
CA VAL A 385 -27.09 3.89 28.26
C VAL A 385 -27.65 5.25 27.87
N ALA A 386 -28.63 5.74 28.63
CA ALA A 386 -29.22 7.05 28.42
C ALA A 386 -28.32 8.18 28.93
N ALA A 387 -28.57 9.42 28.53
CA ALA A 387 -27.75 10.59 28.93
C ALA A 387 -27.78 10.86 30.46
N ASP A 388 -28.82 10.39 31.15
CA ASP A 388 -28.97 10.46 32.62
C ASP A 388 -28.22 9.34 33.37
N GLY A 389 -27.53 8.44 32.63
CA GLY A 389 -26.84 7.28 33.19
C GLY A 389 -27.72 6.06 33.44
N SER A 390 -29.04 6.11 33.16
CA SER A 390 -29.93 4.95 33.23
C SER A 390 -29.56 3.95 32.13
N VAL A 391 -29.62 2.65 32.50
CA VAL A 391 -29.31 1.55 31.57
C VAL A 391 -30.60 0.77 31.30
N THR A 392 -30.90 0.58 30.02
CA THR A 392 -32.02 -0.23 29.57
C THR A 392 -31.50 -1.42 28.76
N TYR A 393 -32.13 -2.58 29.00
CA TYR A 393 -31.81 -3.81 28.27
C TYR A 393 -33.00 -4.22 27.41
N LYS A 394 -32.74 -4.60 26.17
CA LYS A 394 -33.74 -5.20 25.27
C LYS A 394 -33.19 -6.53 24.77
N ARG A 395 -33.99 -7.60 24.92
CA ARG A 395 -33.59 -8.93 24.45
C ARG A 395 -33.32 -8.92 22.95
N LEU A 396 -32.27 -9.59 22.54
CA LEU A 396 -31.95 -9.81 21.12
C LEU A 396 -32.88 -10.92 20.59
N GLU A 397 -33.78 -10.57 19.69
CA GLU A 397 -34.79 -11.49 19.11
C GLU A 397 -34.55 -11.74 17.62
N GLY A 398 -33.99 -10.78 16.93
CA GLY A 398 -33.72 -10.89 15.50
C GLY A 398 -34.83 -10.31 14.61
N ASP A 399 -35.57 -9.31 15.09
CA ASP A 399 -36.56 -8.58 14.30
C ASP A 399 -35.85 -7.50 13.49
N VAL A 400 -35.83 -7.63 12.14
CA VAL A 400 -35.15 -6.70 11.25
C VAL A 400 -36.15 -6.07 10.29
N VAL A 401 -36.23 -4.75 10.30
CA VAL A 401 -37.17 -3.98 9.48
C VAL A 401 -36.45 -2.89 8.70
N LEU A 402 -36.64 -2.89 7.38
CA LEU A 402 -36.30 -1.77 6.49
C LEU A 402 -37.59 -1.03 6.12
N LYS A 403 -37.59 0.29 6.24
CA LYS A 403 -38.76 1.10 5.92
C LYS A 403 -38.38 2.27 5.02
N ASP A 404 -39.01 2.31 3.84
CA ASP A 404 -38.87 3.37 2.82
C ASP A 404 -37.41 3.69 2.47
N VAL A 405 -36.59 2.64 2.31
CA VAL A 405 -35.14 2.75 2.13
C VAL A 405 -34.81 3.06 0.68
N ASP A 406 -34.16 4.23 0.47
CA ASP A 406 -33.49 4.59 -0.77
C ASP A 406 -31.97 4.51 -0.59
N PHE A 407 -31.26 3.96 -1.58
CA PHE A 407 -29.81 3.81 -1.51
C PHE A 407 -29.12 3.97 -2.87
N SER A 408 -27.95 4.64 -2.84
CA SER A 408 -27.01 4.79 -3.95
C SER A 408 -25.57 4.56 -3.46
N TYR A 409 -24.74 3.90 -4.27
CA TYR A 409 -23.31 3.71 -3.98
C TYR A 409 -22.47 4.96 -4.28
N ASP A 410 -22.85 5.75 -5.28
CA ASP A 410 -22.10 6.92 -5.78
C ASP A 410 -22.79 8.26 -5.48
N GLY A 411 -23.99 8.23 -4.90
CA GLY A 411 -24.81 9.39 -4.62
C GLY A 411 -25.57 9.95 -5.83
N GLU A 412 -25.31 9.42 -7.04
CA GLU A 412 -25.95 9.88 -8.29
C GLU A 412 -26.97 8.85 -8.81
N HIS A 413 -26.62 7.56 -8.80
CA HIS A 413 -27.45 6.48 -9.32
C HIS A 413 -28.09 5.70 -8.18
N THR A 414 -29.39 5.91 -7.97
CA THR A 414 -30.14 5.16 -6.96
C THR A 414 -30.29 3.70 -7.37
N VAL A 415 -29.89 2.80 -6.49
CA VAL A 415 -29.92 1.34 -6.67
C VAL A 415 -31.13 0.72 -5.99
N LEU A 416 -31.57 1.25 -4.85
CA LEU A 416 -32.77 0.82 -4.14
C LEU A 416 -33.74 1.99 -4.02
N HIS A 417 -35.03 1.72 -4.28
CA HIS A 417 -36.09 2.71 -4.30
C HIS A 417 -37.23 2.29 -3.37
N GLU A 418 -37.44 3.02 -2.27
CA GLU A 418 -38.55 2.85 -1.32
C GLU A 418 -38.70 1.39 -0.86
N VAL A 419 -37.58 0.73 -0.56
CA VAL A 419 -37.55 -0.70 -0.19
C VAL A 419 -38.08 -0.89 1.21
N ASN A 420 -39.07 -1.79 1.34
CA ASN A 420 -39.70 -2.18 2.59
C ASN A 420 -39.53 -3.68 2.83
N VAL A 421 -38.77 -4.05 3.88
CA VAL A 421 -38.51 -5.44 4.29
C VAL A 421 -38.93 -5.61 5.74
N TYR A 422 -39.64 -6.68 6.02
CA TYR A 422 -40.04 -7.05 7.39
C TYR A 422 -39.68 -8.51 7.60
N ALA A 423 -38.76 -8.80 8.52
CA ALA A 423 -38.37 -10.13 8.90
C ALA A 423 -38.59 -10.30 10.42
N ARG A 424 -39.56 -11.10 10.82
CA ARG A 424 -39.84 -11.40 12.21
C ARG A 424 -38.84 -12.42 12.78
N PRO A 425 -38.67 -12.48 14.09
CA PRO A 425 -37.82 -13.47 14.73
C PRO A 425 -38.11 -14.90 14.23
N GLY A 426 -37.05 -15.60 13.80
CA GLY A 426 -37.15 -16.97 13.31
C GLY A 426 -37.68 -17.13 11.87
N GLN A 427 -38.02 -16.06 11.16
CA GLN A 427 -38.47 -16.13 9.77
C GLN A 427 -37.32 -16.26 8.77
N LYS A 428 -37.54 -17.05 7.71
CA LYS A 428 -36.69 -17.16 6.56
C LYS A 428 -37.25 -16.29 5.42
N VAL A 429 -36.53 -15.23 5.06
CA VAL A 429 -36.86 -14.28 4.00
C VAL A 429 -35.97 -14.53 2.79
N ALA A 430 -36.54 -14.87 1.63
CA ALA A 430 -35.80 -15.07 0.38
C ALA A 430 -35.92 -13.85 -0.53
N PHE A 431 -34.79 -13.36 -1.03
CA PHE A 431 -34.73 -12.37 -2.11
C PHE A 431 -34.53 -13.04 -3.46
N VAL A 432 -35.44 -12.79 -4.40
CA VAL A 432 -35.43 -13.33 -5.75
C VAL A 432 -35.49 -12.20 -6.77
N GLY A 433 -34.90 -12.37 -7.93
CA GLY A 433 -34.89 -11.38 -9.00
C GLY A 433 -33.63 -11.47 -9.86
N ALA A 434 -33.59 -10.75 -10.97
CA ALA A 434 -32.46 -10.72 -11.89
C ALA A 434 -31.16 -10.23 -11.25
N THR A 435 -30.02 -10.55 -11.88
CA THR A 435 -28.72 -10.00 -11.48
C THR A 435 -28.78 -8.46 -11.58
N GLY A 436 -28.28 -7.78 -10.56
CA GLY A 436 -28.36 -6.31 -10.49
C GLY A 436 -29.67 -5.73 -9.94
N ALA A 437 -30.67 -6.55 -9.59
CA ALA A 437 -31.94 -6.08 -9.02
C ALA A 437 -31.81 -5.46 -7.60
N GLY A 438 -30.65 -5.52 -6.95
CA GLY A 438 -30.41 -4.91 -5.65
C GLY A 438 -30.41 -5.88 -4.46
N LYS A 439 -30.46 -7.21 -4.70
CA LYS A 439 -30.50 -8.23 -3.62
C LYS A 439 -29.30 -8.13 -2.65
N THR A 440 -28.08 -8.16 -3.17
CA THR A 440 -26.84 -8.04 -2.38
C THR A 440 -26.72 -6.66 -1.72
N THR A 441 -27.29 -5.62 -2.32
CA THR A 441 -27.31 -4.28 -1.74
C THR A 441 -28.12 -4.26 -0.44
N ILE A 442 -29.28 -4.92 -0.38
CA ILE A 442 -30.08 -5.02 0.84
C ILE A 442 -29.27 -5.68 1.97
N THR A 443 -28.60 -6.79 1.67
CA THR A 443 -27.78 -7.49 2.67
C THR A 443 -26.57 -6.67 3.13
N ASN A 444 -25.95 -5.90 2.26
CA ASN A 444 -24.87 -4.96 2.61
C ASN A 444 -25.36 -3.85 3.55
N LEU A 445 -26.60 -3.38 3.37
CA LEU A 445 -27.20 -2.38 4.26
C LEU A 445 -27.57 -2.94 5.64
N ILE A 446 -28.06 -4.18 5.72
CA ILE A 446 -28.33 -4.85 7.00
C ILE A 446 -27.03 -5.02 7.81
N ASN A 447 -25.90 -5.32 7.15
CA ASN A 447 -24.56 -5.38 7.76
C ASN A 447 -23.96 -4.00 8.08
N ARG A 448 -24.65 -2.95 7.68
CA ARG A 448 -24.17 -1.55 7.78
C ARG A 448 -22.75 -1.39 7.21
N PHE A 449 -22.48 -2.01 6.03
CA PHE A 449 -21.27 -1.77 5.24
C PHE A 449 -21.35 -0.42 4.51
N TYR A 450 -22.57 0.05 4.28
CA TYR A 450 -22.91 1.34 3.70
C TYR A 450 -24.01 2.01 4.52
N GLU A 451 -24.01 3.34 4.56
CA GLU A 451 -25.07 4.12 5.20
C GLU A 451 -26.15 4.47 4.18
N ILE A 452 -27.42 4.41 4.58
CA ILE A 452 -28.58 4.75 3.75
C ILE A 452 -28.70 6.27 3.58
N GLN A 453 -29.29 6.72 2.46
CA GLN A 453 -29.57 8.13 2.21
C GLN A 453 -30.95 8.53 2.72
N LYS A 454 -31.94 7.61 2.67
CA LYS A 454 -33.31 7.87 3.11
C LYS A 454 -33.94 6.60 3.68
N GLY A 455 -34.93 6.75 4.53
CA GLY A 455 -35.62 5.65 5.22
C GLY A 455 -35.00 5.33 6.57
N THR A 456 -35.36 4.15 7.13
CA THR A 456 -34.84 3.65 8.39
C THR A 456 -34.60 2.15 8.31
N ILE A 457 -33.58 1.67 8.99
CA ILE A 457 -33.34 0.24 9.21
C ILE A 457 -33.29 0.02 10.71
N THR A 458 -34.18 -0.82 11.21
CA THR A 458 -34.22 -1.15 12.65
C THR A 458 -33.92 -2.61 12.90
N TYR A 459 -33.25 -2.88 14.01
CA TYR A 459 -32.98 -4.20 14.53
C TYR A 459 -33.55 -4.27 15.95
N ASP A 460 -34.49 -5.19 16.16
CA ASP A 460 -35.30 -5.25 17.37
C ASP A 460 -35.94 -3.90 17.74
N GLY A 461 -36.35 -3.10 16.70
CA GLY A 461 -36.93 -1.78 16.88
C GLY A 461 -35.94 -0.69 17.34
N ILE A 462 -34.64 -0.95 17.28
CA ILE A 462 -33.56 0.02 17.50
C ILE A 462 -32.99 0.38 16.12
N ASP A 463 -32.84 1.68 15.82
CA ASP A 463 -32.18 2.09 14.58
C ASP A 463 -30.74 1.55 14.55
N ILE A 464 -30.37 0.90 13.45
CA ILE A 464 -29.02 0.33 13.33
C ILE A 464 -27.93 1.40 13.39
N GLN A 465 -28.25 2.68 13.15
CA GLN A 465 -27.32 3.79 13.30
C GLN A 465 -27.00 4.07 14.78
N ASP A 466 -27.93 3.78 15.69
CA ASP A 466 -27.72 3.90 17.14
C ASP A 466 -26.92 2.73 17.71
N ILE A 467 -26.81 1.62 16.99
CA ILE A 467 -26.07 0.43 17.43
C ILE A 467 -24.59 0.55 17.01
N GLU A 468 -23.67 0.27 17.95
CA GLU A 468 -22.24 0.15 17.65
C GLU A 468 -22.01 -0.92 16.58
N LYS A 469 -21.26 -0.59 15.51
CA LYS A 469 -21.06 -1.49 14.37
C LYS A 469 -20.44 -2.83 14.74
N ALA A 470 -19.50 -2.83 15.68
CA ALA A 470 -18.91 -4.07 16.18
C ALA A 470 -19.97 -4.96 16.85
N SER A 471 -20.87 -4.38 17.65
CA SER A 471 -21.97 -5.06 18.31
C SER A 471 -23.04 -5.54 17.32
N LEU A 472 -23.39 -4.71 16.33
CA LEU A 472 -24.30 -5.10 15.24
C LEU A 472 -23.75 -6.31 14.47
N ARG A 473 -22.52 -6.22 13.96
CA ARG A 473 -21.89 -7.28 13.15
C ARG A 473 -21.66 -8.57 13.94
N LYS A 474 -21.45 -8.48 15.26
CA LYS A 474 -21.35 -9.65 16.13
C LYS A 474 -22.67 -10.41 16.26
N SER A 475 -23.81 -9.73 16.11
CA SER A 475 -25.15 -10.34 16.15
C SER A 475 -25.56 -10.96 14.80
N LEU A 476 -24.82 -10.68 13.73
CA LEU A 476 -25.08 -11.11 12.36
C LEU A 476 -24.08 -12.17 11.91
N GLY A 477 -24.56 -13.25 11.30
CA GLY A 477 -23.73 -14.23 10.59
C GLY A 477 -23.85 -14.03 9.09
N ILE A 478 -22.74 -14.08 8.38
CA ILE A 478 -22.73 -13.95 6.92
C ILE A 478 -22.06 -15.15 6.26
N ILE A 479 -22.71 -15.72 5.25
CA ILE A 479 -22.12 -16.70 4.34
C ILE A 479 -22.16 -16.09 2.94
N LEU A 480 -20.97 -15.79 2.41
CA LEU A 480 -20.82 -15.17 1.10
C LEU A 480 -20.75 -16.23 -0.01
N GLN A 481 -21.15 -15.85 -1.21
CA GLN A 481 -21.02 -16.65 -2.43
C GLN A 481 -19.57 -17.08 -2.66
N ASP A 482 -18.64 -16.15 -2.60
CA ASP A 482 -17.21 -16.41 -2.70
C ASP A 482 -16.62 -16.64 -1.31
N THR A 483 -16.42 -17.92 -0.99
CA THR A 483 -15.82 -18.29 0.29
C THR A 483 -14.35 -17.90 0.34
N VAL A 484 -13.98 -17.02 1.27
CA VAL A 484 -12.60 -16.65 1.54
C VAL A 484 -12.09 -17.41 2.77
N LEU A 485 -10.98 -18.17 2.57
CA LEU A 485 -10.27 -18.87 3.63
C LEU A 485 -8.89 -18.26 3.84
N PHE A 486 -8.48 -18.12 5.09
CA PHE A 486 -7.18 -17.57 5.44
C PHE A 486 -6.11 -18.66 5.47
N THR A 487 -4.88 -18.27 5.20
CA THR A 487 -3.72 -19.16 5.41
C THR A 487 -3.62 -19.50 6.89
N GLY A 488 -3.70 -20.79 7.22
CA GLY A 488 -3.76 -21.31 8.57
C GLY A 488 -4.34 -22.71 8.58
N THR A 489 -4.55 -23.30 9.75
CA THR A 489 -5.17 -24.62 9.89
C THR A 489 -6.67 -24.56 9.60
N VAL A 490 -7.27 -25.72 9.33
CA VAL A 490 -8.74 -25.86 9.24
C VAL A 490 -9.39 -25.38 10.55
N MET A 491 -8.83 -25.77 11.70
CA MET A 491 -9.30 -25.37 13.02
C MET A 491 -9.31 -23.85 13.19
N GLU A 492 -8.21 -23.17 12.82
CA GLU A 492 -8.11 -21.71 12.89
C GLU A 492 -9.13 -21.01 11.97
N ASN A 493 -9.38 -21.56 10.80
CA ASN A 493 -10.38 -21.04 9.88
C ASN A 493 -11.82 -21.18 10.39
N ILE A 494 -12.16 -22.23 11.12
CA ILE A 494 -13.45 -22.37 11.78
C ILE A 494 -13.53 -21.41 12.98
N ARG A 495 -12.49 -21.40 13.84
CA ARG A 495 -12.40 -20.54 15.02
C ARG A 495 -12.45 -19.04 14.68
N TYR A 496 -12.19 -18.67 13.42
CA TYR A 496 -12.29 -17.27 12.97
C TYR A 496 -13.68 -16.66 13.21
N GLY A 497 -14.75 -17.47 13.24
CA GLY A 497 -16.10 -17.02 13.58
C GLY A 497 -16.26 -16.61 15.05
N LYS A 498 -15.46 -17.22 15.96
CA LYS A 498 -15.45 -16.94 17.41
C LYS A 498 -14.07 -17.27 17.95
N LEU A 499 -13.22 -16.24 18.08
CA LEU A 499 -11.78 -16.42 18.38
C LEU A 499 -11.50 -17.11 19.73
N ASP A 500 -12.41 -17.02 20.69
CA ASP A 500 -12.34 -17.65 22.01
C ASP A 500 -13.03 -19.03 22.07
N ALA A 501 -13.45 -19.59 20.92
CA ALA A 501 -14.06 -20.91 20.86
C ALA A 501 -13.06 -22.03 21.20
N SER A 502 -13.52 -23.03 21.95
CA SER A 502 -12.73 -24.23 22.22
C SER A 502 -12.66 -25.13 20.98
N ASP A 503 -11.73 -26.11 21.01
CA ASP A 503 -11.62 -27.10 19.93
C ASP A 503 -12.91 -27.91 19.78
N GLU A 504 -13.55 -28.26 20.94
CA GLU A 504 -14.82 -28.99 20.97
C GLU A 504 -15.97 -28.19 20.35
N GLU A 505 -16.05 -26.87 20.62
CA GLU A 505 -17.03 -25.96 20.01
C GLU A 505 -16.82 -25.91 18.48
N CYS A 506 -15.58 -25.77 18.02
CA CYS A 506 -15.26 -25.77 16.60
C CYS A 506 -15.58 -27.11 15.91
N MET A 507 -15.30 -28.24 16.57
CA MET A 507 -15.65 -29.57 16.05
C MET A 507 -17.16 -29.79 16.02
N ALA A 508 -17.90 -29.31 17.01
CA ALA A 508 -19.37 -29.36 17.03
C ALA A 508 -19.95 -28.54 15.86
N ALA A 509 -19.45 -27.34 15.65
CA ALA A 509 -19.84 -26.50 14.51
C ALA A 509 -19.53 -27.16 13.16
N ALA A 510 -18.36 -27.82 13.04
CA ALA A 510 -18.00 -28.57 11.83
C ALA A 510 -18.93 -29.78 11.58
N LYS A 511 -19.37 -30.45 12.64
CA LYS A 511 -20.34 -31.54 12.53
C LYS A 511 -21.71 -31.01 12.07
N LEU A 512 -22.18 -29.91 12.65
CA LEU A 512 -23.44 -29.27 12.29
C LEU A 512 -23.43 -28.88 10.81
N ALA A 513 -22.32 -28.29 10.34
CA ALA A 513 -22.13 -27.92 8.94
C ALA A 513 -21.95 -29.11 7.99
N GLY A 514 -21.79 -30.35 8.50
CA GLY A 514 -21.44 -31.52 7.68
C GLY A 514 -19.99 -31.58 7.22
N ALA A 515 -19.11 -30.73 7.78
CA ALA A 515 -17.71 -30.63 7.40
C ALA A 515 -16.79 -31.69 8.05
N ASP A 516 -17.12 -32.19 9.25
CA ASP A 516 -16.29 -33.09 10.05
C ASP A 516 -15.85 -34.35 9.27
N SER A 517 -16.74 -34.90 8.45
CA SER A 517 -16.48 -36.14 7.69
C SER A 517 -15.34 -35.99 6.67
N PHE A 518 -15.26 -34.86 5.96
CA PHE A 518 -14.16 -34.64 5.04
C PHE A 518 -12.90 -34.15 5.76
N ILE A 519 -13.04 -33.33 6.80
CA ILE A 519 -11.91 -32.82 7.58
C ILE A 519 -11.08 -33.97 8.14
N ARG A 520 -11.72 -34.98 8.73
CA ARG A 520 -11.04 -36.18 9.26
C ARG A 520 -10.32 -37.01 8.21
N ARG A 521 -10.67 -36.87 6.94
CA ARG A 521 -9.97 -37.53 5.81
C ARG A 521 -8.79 -36.74 5.29
N LEU A 522 -8.60 -35.49 5.70
CA LEU A 522 -7.42 -34.72 5.35
C LEU A 522 -6.18 -35.28 6.08
N PRO A 523 -4.97 -35.13 5.51
CA PRO A 523 -3.75 -35.75 6.04
C PRO A 523 -3.46 -35.47 7.53
N LYS A 524 -3.86 -34.29 8.03
CA LYS A 524 -3.70 -33.87 9.43
C LYS A 524 -5.03 -33.47 10.08
N GLY A 525 -6.16 -33.92 9.52
CA GLY A 525 -7.47 -33.57 10.04
C GLY A 525 -7.65 -32.06 10.19
N TYR A 526 -8.07 -31.61 11.39
CA TYR A 526 -8.27 -30.20 11.72
C TYR A 526 -6.97 -29.36 11.70
N ASP A 527 -5.79 -29.98 11.85
CA ASP A 527 -4.50 -29.31 11.78
C ASP A 527 -3.95 -29.22 10.35
N THR A 528 -4.73 -29.59 9.34
CA THR A 528 -4.33 -29.44 7.94
C THR A 528 -4.22 -27.96 7.59
N MET A 529 -3.04 -27.57 7.07
CA MET A 529 -2.79 -26.19 6.60
C MET A 529 -3.54 -25.90 5.32
N LEU A 530 -4.26 -24.80 5.30
CA LEU A 530 -4.89 -24.20 4.13
C LEU A 530 -3.98 -23.08 3.61
N ILE A 531 -3.80 -23.04 2.29
CA ILE A 531 -2.97 -22.05 1.60
C ILE A 531 -3.76 -21.48 0.40
N ALA A 532 -3.37 -20.28 -0.03
CA ALA A 532 -3.92 -19.66 -1.24
C ALA A 532 -5.45 -19.77 -1.32
N ASN A 533 -6.17 -19.26 -0.31
CA ASN A 533 -7.64 -19.30 -0.23
C ASN A 533 -8.21 -20.73 -0.24
N GLY A 534 -7.51 -21.70 0.35
CA GLY A 534 -7.95 -23.09 0.38
C GLY A 534 -7.89 -23.78 -0.99
N ALA A 535 -6.88 -23.44 -1.82
CA ALA A 535 -6.70 -24.03 -3.16
C ALA A 535 -6.54 -25.57 -3.15
N ASN A 536 -6.19 -26.12 -1.98
CA ASN A 536 -6.10 -27.56 -1.74
C ASN A 536 -7.45 -28.22 -1.39
N LEU A 537 -8.56 -27.48 -1.39
CA LEU A 537 -9.91 -27.95 -1.12
C LEU A 537 -10.82 -27.76 -2.34
N SER A 538 -11.84 -28.59 -2.48
CA SER A 538 -12.91 -28.36 -3.46
C SER A 538 -13.77 -27.15 -3.05
N GLN A 539 -14.51 -26.58 -4.00
CA GLN A 539 -15.40 -25.45 -3.73
C GLN A 539 -16.43 -25.77 -2.65
N GLY A 540 -17.07 -26.96 -2.71
CA GLY A 540 -18.02 -27.39 -1.69
C GLY A 540 -17.38 -27.56 -0.30
N GLN A 541 -16.14 -28.09 -0.22
CA GLN A 541 -15.42 -28.19 1.04
C GLN A 541 -15.12 -26.81 1.65
N ARG A 542 -14.74 -25.83 0.81
CA ARG A 542 -14.57 -24.45 1.27
C ARG A 542 -15.87 -23.86 1.80
N GLN A 543 -16.98 -24.10 1.13
CA GLN A 543 -18.29 -23.64 1.57
C GLN A 543 -18.73 -24.27 2.88
N LEU A 544 -18.49 -25.58 3.07
CA LEU A 544 -18.75 -26.26 4.35
C LEU A 544 -17.94 -25.65 5.51
N LEU A 545 -16.70 -25.22 5.26
CA LEU A 545 -15.90 -24.50 6.26
C LEU A 545 -16.46 -23.09 6.56
N SER A 546 -16.99 -22.40 5.55
CA SER A 546 -17.68 -21.11 5.77
C SER A 546 -18.94 -21.27 6.61
N ILE A 547 -19.72 -22.34 6.37
CA ILE A 547 -20.89 -22.69 7.19
C ILE A 547 -20.45 -23.01 8.64
N ALA A 548 -19.38 -23.80 8.81
CA ALA A 548 -18.85 -24.12 10.14
C ALA A 548 -18.35 -22.87 10.89
N ARG A 549 -17.73 -21.91 10.18
CA ARG A 549 -17.32 -20.60 10.71
C ARG A 549 -18.52 -19.79 11.20
N ALA A 550 -19.62 -19.77 10.44
CA ALA A 550 -20.84 -19.11 10.87
C ALA A 550 -21.53 -19.86 12.02
N ALA A 551 -21.47 -21.19 12.03
CA ALA A 551 -22.06 -22.03 13.09
C ALA A 551 -21.37 -21.83 14.45
N VAL A 552 -20.04 -21.69 14.50
CA VAL A 552 -19.32 -21.47 15.76
C VAL A 552 -19.59 -20.09 16.34
N ALA A 553 -19.92 -19.10 15.49
CA ALA A 553 -20.31 -17.74 15.93
C ALA A 553 -21.71 -17.71 16.55
N ASP A 554 -22.58 -18.62 16.15
CA ASP A 554 -23.97 -18.81 16.64
C ASP A 554 -24.79 -17.50 16.66
N PRO A 555 -24.90 -16.77 15.56
CA PRO A 555 -25.64 -15.52 15.51
C PRO A 555 -27.15 -15.75 15.39
N PRO A 556 -28.01 -14.88 15.98
CA PRO A 556 -29.47 -14.99 15.88
C PRO A 556 -30.01 -14.60 14.50
N VAL A 557 -29.28 -13.80 13.74
CA VAL A 557 -29.64 -13.41 12.36
C VAL A 557 -28.57 -13.88 11.40
N MET A 558 -28.99 -14.51 10.31
CA MET A 558 -28.12 -15.05 9.26
C MET A 558 -28.38 -14.34 7.93
N ILE A 559 -27.32 -14.05 7.23
CA ILE A 559 -27.35 -13.54 5.84
C ILE A 559 -26.61 -14.56 4.98
N MET A 560 -27.31 -15.10 3.98
CA MET A 560 -26.77 -16.13 3.12
C MET A 560 -26.86 -15.71 1.65
N ASP A 561 -25.71 -15.69 0.97
CA ASP A 561 -25.64 -15.52 -0.48
C ASP A 561 -25.39 -16.91 -1.10
N GLU A 562 -26.44 -17.49 -1.74
CA GLU A 562 -26.45 -18.85 -2.21
C GLU A 562 -25.98 -18.94 -3.66
N ALA A 563 -24.70 -19.25 -3.88
CA ALA A 563 -24.21 -19.66 -5.19
C ALA A 563 -23.45 -20.97 -5.11
N THR A 564 -24.11 -22.02 -5.58
CA THR A 564 -23.58 -23.38 -5.57
C THR A 564 -23.45 -23.96 -6.99
N SER A 565 -23.35 -23.12 -8.01
CA SER A 565 -23.40 -23.48 -9.45
C SER A 565 -22.27 -24.40 -9.94
N SER A 566 -21.26 -24.69 -9.10
CA SER A 566 -20.07 -25.46 -9.51
C SER A 566 -19.72 -26.61 -8.56
N ILE A 567 -20.71 -27.14 -7.81
CA ILE A 567 -20.50 -28.21 -6.82
C ILE A 567 -21.17 -29.49 -7.33
N ASP A 568 -20.52 -30.65 -7.11
CA ASP A 568 -21.12 -31.96 -7.42
C ASP A 568 -22.37 -32.22 -6.58
N THR A 569 -23.32 -32.96 -7.12
CA THR A 569 -24.64 -33.19 -6.52
C THR A 569 -24.59 -33.78 -5.10
N HIS A 570 -23.61 -34.65 -4.82
CA HIS A 570 -23.48 -35.23 -3.48
C HIS A 570 -23.02 -34.20 -2.45
N THR A 571 -21.97 -33.45 -2.76
CA THR A 571 -21.46 -32.38 -1.88
C THR A 571 -22.52 -31.28 -1.72
N GLU A 572 -23.25 -30.98 -2.77
CA GLU A 572 -24.37 -30.04 -2.75
C GLU A 572 -25.44 -30.43 -1.71
N ALA A 573 -25.86 -31.69 -1.70
CA ALA A 573 -26.83 -32.17 -0.70
C ALA A 573 -26.30 -32.03 0.76
N VAL A 574 -25.00 -32.25 0.97
CA VAL A 574 -24.35 -32.05 2.27
C VAL A 574 -24.32 -30.58 2.66
N VAL A 575 -23.95 -29.69 1.73
CA VAL A 575 -23.95 -28.23 1.93
C VAL A 575 -25.36 -27.74 2.29
N GLN A 576 -26.38 -28.16 1.52
CA GLN A 576 -27.77 -27.78 1.75
C GLN A 576 -28.23 -28.23 3.15
N LYS A 577 -27.94 -29.46 3.54
CA LYS A 577 -28.27 -29.97 4.87
C LYS A 577 -27.58 -29.18 5.97
N GLY A 578 -26.31 -28.79 5.80
CA GLY A 578 -25.58 -27.94 6.73
C GLY A 578 -26.18 -26.54 6.84
N MET A 579 -26.59 -25.96 5.70
CA MET A 579 -27.29 -24.67 5.69
C MET A 579 -28.64 -24.75 6.39
N ASP A 580 -29.45 -25.77 6.10
CA ASP A 580 -30.78 -25.95 6.75
C ASP A 580 -30.65 -26.11 8.28
N ALA A 581 -29.65 -26.89 8.72
CA ALA A 581 -29.37 -27.04 10.14
C ALA A 581 -28.92 -25.71 10.80
N LEU A 582 -28.16 -24.90 10.10
CA LEU A 582 -27.72 -23.59 10.59
C LEU A 582 -28.86 -22.56 10.60
N MET A 583 -29.81 -22.63 9.67
CA MET A 583 -30.95 -21.73 9.57
C MET A 583 -32.02 -21.97 10.67
N ALA A 584 -32.09 -23.17 11.19
CA ALA A 584 -33.15 -23.57 12.13
C ALA A 584 -33.23 -22.65 13.36
N GLY A 585 -34.42 -22.08 13.62
CA GLY A 585 -34.68 -21.23 14.79
C GLY A 585 -34.10 -19.80 14.71
N ARG A 586 -33.55 -19.37 13.55
CA ARG A 586 -32.95 -18.06 13.38
C ARG A 586 -33.71 -17.23 12.34
N THR A 587 -33.59 -15.91 12.43
CA THR A 587 -34.02 -15.03 11.35
C THR A 587 -32.98 -15.11 10.20
N VAL A 588 -33.44 -15.41 8.99
CA VAL A 588 -32.55 -15.68 7.86
C VAL A 588 -32.92 -14.83 6.66
N PHE A 589 -31.96 -14.15 6.09
CA PHE A 589 -32.03 -13.49 4.80
C PHE A 589 -31.24 -14.32 3.79
N VAL A 590 -31.91 -14.81 2.74
CA VAL A 590 -31.28 -15.62 1.69
C VAL A 590 -31.37 -14.91 0.35
N ILE A 591 -30.23 -14.67 -0.29
CA ILE A 591 -30.20 -14.36 -1.72
C ILE A 591 -30.27 -15.70 -2.45
N ALA A 592 -31.47 -16.05 -2.89
CA ALA A 592 -31.74 -17.38 -3.40
C ALA A 592 -31.49 -17.46 -4.91
N HIS A 593 -30.63 -18.40 -5.30
CA HIS A 593 -30.37 -18.81 -6.68
C HIS A 593 -30.97 -20.20 -6.99
N ARG A 594 -31.63 -20.83 -6.01
CA ARG A 594 -32.24 -22.16 -6.13
C ARG A 594 -33.71 -22.15 -5.79
N LEU A 595 -34.48 -22.84 -6.61
CA LEU A 595 -35.91 -22.98 -6.41
C LEU A 595 -36.28 -23.68 -5.08
N SER A 596 -35.48 -24.68 -4.66
CA SER A 596 -35.73 -25.41 -3.40
C SER A 596 -35.59 -24.51 -2.17
N THR A 597 -34.61 -23.62 -2.15
CA THR A 597 -34.39 -22.67 -1.05
C THR A 597 -35.51 -21.64 -1.00
N VAL A 598 -35.96 -21.17 -2.17
CA VAL A 598 -37.07 -20.23 -2.30
C VAL A 598 -38.37 -20.84 -1.79
N GLN A 599 -38.73 -22.05 -2.24
CA GLN A 599 -39.95 -22.73 -1.86
C GLN A 599 -40.11 -22.90 -0.33
N ASN A 600 -39.00 -23.21 0.35
CA ASN A 600 -38.96 -23.46 1.79
C ASN A 600 -38.79 -22.19 2.63
N SER A 601 -39.02 -21.00 2.03
CA SER A 601 -38.92 -19.73 2.73
C SER A 601 -40.30 -19.26 3.21
N ASP A 602 -40.37 -18.68 4.40
CA ASP A 602 -41.61 -18.16 4.97
C ASP A 602 -42.13 -16.95 4.19
N VAL A 603 -41.21 -16.14 3.71
CA VAL A 603 -41.51 -14.96 2.90
C VAL A 603 -40.56 -14.88 1.72
N ILE A 604 -41.13 -14.70 0.54
CA ILE A 604 -40.40 -14.46 -0.70
C ILE A 604 -40.64 -13.01 -1.11
N MET A 605 -39.55 -12.30 -1.43
CA MET A 605 -39.59 -10.93 -1.94
C MET A 605 -38.96 -10.91 -3.31
N VAL A 606 -39.75 -10.52 -4.30
CA VAL A 606 -39.31 -10.39 -5.69
C VAL A 606 -38.82 -8.96 -5.93
N LEU A 607 -37.55 -8.84 -6.29
CA LEU A 607 -36.92 -7.56 -6.62
C LEU A 607 -36.81 -7.39 -8.12
N ASP A 608 -37.17 -6.20 -8.59
CA ASP A 608 -36.92 -5.74 -9.95
C ASP A 608 -36.54 -4.26 -9.94
N HIS A 609 -35.46 -3.92 -10.64
CA HIS A 609 -34.93 -2.55 -10.73
C HIS A 609 -34.90 -1.79 -9.38
N GLY A 610 -34.44 -2.44 -8.33
CA GLY A 610 -34.28 -1.84 -7.00
C GLY A 610 -35.58 -1.65 -6.21
N ARG A 611 -36.68 -2.26 -6.66
CA ARG A 611 -37.99 -2.21 -5.96
C ARG A 611 -38.45 -3.63 -5.60
N ILE A 612 -39.16 -3.76 -4.50
CA ILE A 612 -39.89 -5.00 -4.19
C ILE A 612 -41.23 -4.93 -4.89
N ILE A 613 -41.42 -5.78 -5.91
CA ILE A 613 -42.61 -5.82 -6.75
C ILE A 613 -43.66 -6.83 -6.28
N GLU A 614 -43.20 -7.93 -5.62
CA GLU A 614 -44.08 -8.94 -5.06
C GLU A 614 -43.54 -9.42 -3.72
N ARG A 615 -44.47 -9.78 -2.81
CA ARG A 615 -44.19 -10.34 -1.50
C ARG A 615 -45.25 -11.34 -1.10
N GLY A 616 -44.86 -12.51 -0.60
CA GLY A 616 -45.79 -13.54 -0.12
C GLY A 616 -45.09 -14.86 0.15
N SER A 617 -45.85 -15.88 0.51
CA SER A 617 -45.40 -17.27 0.56
C SER A 617 -45.31 -17.85 -0.88
N HIS A 618 -44.68 -19.01 -1.01
CA HIS A 618 -44.61 -19.74 -2.28
C HIS A 618 -45.99 -19.95 -2.91
N ASP A 619 -46.92 -20.47 -2.13
CA ASP A 619 -48.28 -20.82 -2.61
C ASP A 619 -49.07 -19.59 -3.04
N GLU A 620 -48.96 -18.48 -2.25
CA GLU A 620 -49.62 -17.21 -2.55
C GLU A 620 -49.11 -16.61 -3.88
N LEU A 621 -47.79 -16.60 -4.08
CA LEU A 621 -47.17 -16.02 -5.28
C LEU A 621 -47.37 -16.89 -6.52
N ILE A 622 -47.42 -18.22 -6.39
CA ILE A 622 -47.80 -19.13 -7.48
C ILE A 622 -49.26 -18.91 -7.88
N ALA A 623 -50.17 -18.74 -6.90
CA ALA A 623 -51.59 -18.48 -7.18
C ALA A 623 -51.81 -17.12 -7.83
N ALA A 624 -51.01 -16.09 -7.49
CA ALA A 624 -51.06 -14.76 -8.07
C ALA A 624 -50.62 -14.70 -9.54
N ARG A 625 -49.86 -15.72 -10.04
CA ARG A 625 -49.33 -15.81 -11.41
C ARG A 625 -48.58 -14.57 -11.90
N GLY A 626 -47.89 -13.90 -10.97
CA GLY A 626 -47.07 -12.72 -11.24
C GLY A 626 -45.65 -13.02 -11.74
N SER A 627 -44.71 -12.11 -11.45
CA SER A 627 -43.29 -12.23 -11.81
C SER A 627 -42.63 -13.44 -11.14
N TYR A 628 -42.98 -13.76 -9.89
CA TYR A 628 -42.50 -14.97 -9.21
C TYR A 628 -42.91 -16.26 -9.96
N TYR A 629 -44.17 -16.33 -10.41
CA TYR A 629 -44.64 -17.48 -11.14
C TYR A 629 -43.87 -17.66 -12.45
N GLN A 630 -43.58 -16.59 -13.15
CA GLN A 630 -42.80 -16.61 -14.38
C GLN A 630 -41.36 -17.08 -14.15
N LEU A 631 -40.70 -16.56 -13.11
CA LEU A 631 -39.37 -17.01 -12.69
C LEU A 631 -39.34 -18.47 -12.28
N TYR A 632 -40.37 -18.92 -11.54
CA TYR A 632 -40.48 -20.31 -11.08
C TYR A 632 -40.71 -21.30 -12.20
N THR A 633 -41.57 -20.97 -13.20
CA THR A 633 -41.91 -21.84 -14.32
C THR A 633 -40.88 -21.83 -15.47
N GLY A 634 -39.82 -21.05 -15.36
CA GLY A 634 -38.78 -20.90 -16.38
C GLY A 634 -39.24 -20.07 -17.58
N ALA A 635 -40.35 -19.32 -17.47
CA ALA A 635 -40.81 -18.40 -18.51
C ALA A 635 -39.91 -17.14 -18.62
N PHE A 636 -39.10 -16.83 -17.56
CA PHE A 636 -37.97 -15.92 -17.57
C PHE A 636 -36.70 -16.69 -17.19
N GLU A 637 -35.66 -16.64 -17.99
CA GLU A 637 -34.33 -17.12 -17.59
C GLU A 637 -33.79 -16.18 -16.49
N LEU A 638 -33.32 -16.78 -15.39
CA LEU A 638 -32.51 -16.10 -14.41
C LEU A 638 -31.11 -15.89 -15.04
N GLU A 639 -30.94 -14.86 -15.88
CA GLU A 639 -29.62 -14.45 -16.38
C GLU A 639 -28.73 -13.88 -15.28
#